data_bbf6b7707adfed80eda159e7a20ff0dd
#
_entry.id   bbf6b7707adfed80eda159e7a20ff0dd
#
_cell.length_a   1.000
_cell.length_b   1.000
_cell.length_c   1.000
_cell.angle_alpha   90.00
_cell.angle_beta   90.00
_cell.angle_gamma   90.00
#
_symmetry.space_group_name_H-M   'P 1'
#
loop_
_entity.id
_entity.type
_entity.pdbx_description
1 polymer ?
#
loop_
_entity_poly.entity_id
_entity_poly.type
_entity_poly.pdbx_seq_one_letter_code
_entity_poly.pdbx_strand_id
1 'polypeptide(L)'
;MSEKMYPIPFKSLMNWVVTEYAREGEIFGVHTPYYASGKTLPIFGERIETPFGPAAGPNSQLAQNIIAAYMAGARFFEVKTVQKMDGAELAACVPRPCILAADEGYNQEWSTELEVPQARDEYIKAWCALKVLSKVYGLGDPDGFVFNMSVGYDLEGIKGEKVDTYINNMMDASETKQFKECLEVLTELFPAEKDYIASISPRVSRSVTVSTLHGCPPQEIERIASYLLTEKRLHTFVKCNPTILGYKTARTILDSMGYDYIVFDEHHFNEDLQWADAVPMFERLQALADSKGLEFGLKLSNTFPVDTTRNELPGTEMYMSGRSLFPLTIEMCSRISRQFNGRMRISFAGGAEFFNCDKLFSAGIWPITVATTILKPGGYNRLHQMVEKVEGLPYHAFSGTDSAAISDMSAASHADFHHLKPIKPVASRKSEDKSPWIDCFTAPCKGGCPIHQDIPEYIELCRKGLFGPALKLITEKNALPFITGTICAHRCQSKCTRNFYDESVQIRDTKLLAAKKGYGALMADIKVPEKVAGKKAAIIGGGPTGIAAAYFLGRAGIEATIFEREEKLGGVPRYVIPAFRICDEAIDKDVALMERYGVEVKCGAPAPSVEELKKCGYTHILIATGAWQAGKLDIPGNVKGVIGWMKEMKTQVKPCLDGHVVVVGAGNTAMDAARVAKRMGAASSTIVYRRTKKEMPADEHELKLAIDEGVNMVELAAPVAQENGKLKLERMKLGEPDASGRRSPVATGEFFEIPCDLVISAVGEKVDAKLMADNGIEMERKGPAFKTNVENVWCAGDAHRGPATVVEGIADAAAFAEAVIGAAHEYDIPETAYASKAEAIAKKGILKMAKDACCEGSRCLDCSTVCENCADSCPNRANVVIKLSDGRHQILHIDKMCNECGNCTQFCPYASEPCHDKFTLFQTKEDMEDSRNAGVLFLGGDKVLVRLADVKEYDLSQQNDLPQEIENLILTVRAKYSYLYN
;
A
#
# COMPACT_ATOMS: atom_id res chain seq x y z
N MET A 1 27.28 -2.25 10.40
CA MET A 1 25.83 -2.53 10.27
C MET A 1 25.61 -3.99 10.62
N SER A 2 24.67 -4.25 11.50
CA SER A 2 24.40 -5.60 11.94
C SER A 2 23.46 -6.30 10.95
N GLU A 3 23.99 -7.00 9.96
CA GLU A 3 23.19 -7.90 9.14
C GLU A 3 22.67 -9.14 9.93
N LYS A 4 23.04 -9.21 11.21
CA LYS A 4 22.73 -10.34 12.10
C LYS A 4 21.63 -9.95 13.08
N MET A 5 20.66 -10.85 13.25
CA MET A 5 19.70 -10.75 14.34
C MET A 5 20.35 -11.03 15.69
N TYR A 6 20.08 -10.20 16.67
CA TYR A 6 20.53 -10.40 18.06
C TYR A 6 19.32 -10.57 18.98
N PRO A 7 19.22 -11.71 19.68
CA PRO A 7 18.22 -11.92 20.71
C PRO A 7 18.34 -10.90 21.86
N ILE A 8 17.23 -10.31 22.26
CA ILE A 8 17.20 -9.44 23.45
C ILE A 8 17.39 -10.30 24.70
N PRO A 9 18.29 -9.97 25.65
CA PRO A 9 18.39 -10.67 26.95
C PRO A 9 17.04 -10.69 27.66
N PHE A 10 16.65 -11.80 28.27
CA PHE A 10 15.29 -11.96 28.80
C PHE A 10 14.90 -10.89 29.83
N LYS A 11 15.85 -10.53 30.73
CA LYS A 11 15.61 -9.45 31.71
C LYS A 11 15.33 -8.10 31.05
N SER A 12 16.08 -7.74 30.01
CA SER A 12 15.86 -6.49 29.25
C SER A 12 14.54 -6.54 28.48
N LEU A 13 14.21 -7.69 27.87
CA LEU A 13 12.93 -7.91 27.19
C LEU A 13 11.74 -7.71 28.15
N MET A 14 11.79 -8.33 29.33
CA MET A 14 10.70 -8.22 30.30
C MET A 14 10.62 -6.82 30.93
N ASN A 15 11.76 -6.17 31.18
CA ASN A 15 11.77 -4.78 31.64
C ASN A 15 11.12 -3.85 30.61
N TRP A 16 11.39 -4.06 29.32
CA TRP A 16 10.72 -3.33 28.25
C TRP A 16 9.19 -3.54 28.30
N VAL A 17 8.76 -4.80 28.26
CA VAL A 17 7.33 -5.18 28.29
C VAL A 17 6.60 -4.56 29.48
N VAL A 18 7.14 -4.73 30.69
CA VAL A 18 6.50 -4.26 31.94
C VAL A 18 6.45 -2.72 31.99
N THR A 19 7.52 -2.06 31.60
CA THR A 19 7.59 -0.59 31.62
C THR A 19 6.66 0.03 30.57
N GLU A 20 6.64 -0.50 29.35
CA GLU A 20 5.81 0.01 28.27
C GLU A 20 4.32 -0.21 28.58
N TYR A 21 3.94 -1.39 29.03
CA TYR A 21 2.55 -1.69 29.40
C TYR A 21 2.07 -0.82 30.59
N ALA A 22 2.88 -0.65 31.62
CA ALA A 22 2.53 0.18 32.78
C ALA A 22 2.37 1.66 32.42
N ARG A 23 3.14 2.15 31.43
CA ARG A 23 3.12 3.55 31.00
C ARG A 23 2.02 3.85 29.99
N GLU A 24 1.82 2.95 29.02
CA GLU A 24 1.03 3.22 27.81
C GLU A 24 -0.18 2.26 27.65
N GLY A 25 -0.21 1.15 28.38
CA GLY A 25 -1.20 0.08 28.17
C GLY A 25 -0.99 -0.72 26.87
N GLU A 26 0.14 -0.54 26.21
CA GLU A 26 0.51 -1.18 24.94
C GLU A 26 1.85 -1.90 25.07
N ILE A 27 2.13 -2.84 24.17
CA ILE A 27 3.41 -3.55 24.10
C ILE A 27 3.85 -3.67 22.63
N PHE A 28 5.10 -3.30 22.33
CA PHE A 28 5.70 -3.41 21.00
C PHE A 28 4.86 -2.82 19.85
N GLY A 29 4.15 -1.70 20.11
CA GLY A 29 3.31 -1.03 19.11
C GLY A 29 1.97 -1.72 18.86
N VAL A 30 1.56 -2.66 19.71
CA VAL A 30 0.17 -3.15 19.75
C VAL A 30 -0.63 -2.22 20.66
N HIS A 31 -1.34 -1.29 20.01
CA HIS A 31 -2.03 -0.19 20.71
C HIS A 31 -3.29 -0.62 21.45
N THR A 32 -3.92 -1.72 21.01
CA THR A 32 -5.13 -2.24 21.63
C THR A 32 -4.93 -3.72 21.96
N PRO A 33 -4.57 -4.05 23.21
CA PRO A 33 -4.45 -5.45 23.64
C PRO A 33 -5.77 -6.20 23.47
N TYR A 34 -5.71 -7.44 23.03
CA TYR A 34 -6.87 -8.33 22.96
C TYR A 34 -7.05 -9.06 24.30
N TYR A 35 -8.27 -9.07 24.81
CA TYR A 35 -8.69 -9.81 26.00
C TYR A 35 -9.60 -10.96 25.60
N ALA A 36 -9.20 -12.17 25.94
CA ALA A 36 -9.91 -13.37 25.51
C ALA A 36 -11.35 -13.45 26.04
N SER A 37 -12.28 -13.85 25.18
CA SER A 37 -13.71 -13.96 25.49
C SER A 37 -14.12 -15.22 26.28
N GLY A 38 -13.16 -16.11 26.57
CA GLY A 38 -13.38 -17.40 27.23
C GLY A 38 -13.81 -18.52 26.29
N LYS A 39 -13.96 -18.29 24.98
CA LYS A 39 -14.16 -19.32 23.97
C LYS A 39 -12.86 -20.09 23.72
N THR A 40 -12.96 -21.38 23.42
CA THR A 40 -11.78 -22.21 23.14
C THR A 40 -12.03 -23.23 22.04
N LEU A 41 -10.96 -23.61 21.36
CA LEU A 41 -10.88 -24.66 20.34
C LEU A 41 -9.87 -25.74 20.80
N PRO A 42 -10.24 -27.02 20.86
CA PRO A 42 -9.32 -28.08 21.26
C PRO A 42 -8.39 -28.47 20.11
N ILE A 43 -7.09 -28.53 20.36
CA ILE A 43 -6.06 -28.93 19.39
C ILE A 43 -4.88 -29.57 20.12
N PHE A 44 -4.35 -30.70 19.62
CA PHE A 44 -3.17 -31.40 20.13
C PHE A 44 -3.26 -31.80 21.61
N GLY A 45 -4.48 -32.04 22.09
CA GLY A 45 -4.73 -32.30 23.51
C GLY A 45 -4.59 -31.07 24.41
N GLU A 46 -4.51 -29.90 23.81
CA GLU A 46 -4.47 -28.56 24.41
C GLU A 46 -5.66 -27.73 23.91
N ARG A 47 -5.67 -26.42 24.13
CA ARG A 47 -6.71 -25.51 23.67
C ARG A 47 -6.12 -24.18 23.22
N ILE A 48 -6.81 -23.52 22.29
CA ILE A 48 -6.52 -22.15 21.86
C ILE A 48 -7.77 -21.29 21.99
N GLU A 49 -7.61 -20.05 22.45
CA GLU A 49 -8.73 -19.11 22.65
C GLU A 49 -9.14 -18.40 21.35
N THR A 50 -8.25 -18.36 20.37
CA THR A 50 -8.53 -17.85 19.01
C THR A 50 -7.89 -18.76 17.96
N PRO A 51 -8.44 -18.84 16.74
CA PRO A 51 -7.89 -19.71 15.71
C PRO A 51 -6.66 -19.12 14.99
N PHE A 52 -6.15 -17.94 15.41
CA PHE A 52 -5.15 -17.18 14.68
C PHE A 52 -3.76 -17.19 15.32
N GLY A 53 -2.75 -16.96 14.46
CA GLY A 53 -1.38 -16.68 14.87
C GLY A 53 -0.43 -16.36 13.73
N PRO A 54 0.84 -16.08 14.04
CA PRO A 54 1.86 -15.93 13.01
C PRO A 54 2.21 -17.29 12.38
N ALA A 55 2.41 -17.30 11.06
CA ALA A 55 3.00 -18.43 10.37
C ALA A 55 4.52 -18.50 10.67
N ALA A 56 5.16 -19.65 10.36
CA ALA A 56 6.61 -19.84 10.44
C ALA A 56 7.32 -18.92 9.43
N GLY A 57 7.52 -17.67 9.80
CA GLY A 57 8.04 -16.58 8.97
C GLY A 57 8.84 -15.56 9.77
N PRO A 58 9.13 -14.38 9.20
CA PRO A 58 9.91 -13.33 9.86
C PRO A 58 9.36 -12.94 11.25
N ASN A 59 8.04 -12.98 11.41
CA ASN A 59 7.33 -12.56 12.61
C ASN A 59 7.28 -13.60 13.73
N SER A 60 7.92 -14.75 13.60
CA SER A 60 7.92 -15.81 14.61
C SER A 60 9.32 -16.32 14.96
N GLN A 61 10.36 -15.53 14.72
CA GLN A 61 11.76 -15.86 15.04
C GLN A 61 12.16 -15.37 16.43
N LEU A 62 11.68 -14.22 16.88
CA LEU A 62 12.13 -13.53 18.08
C LEU A 62 10.99 -13.43 19.13
N ALA A 63 11.37 -13.48 20.40
CA ALA A 63 10.40 -13.46 21.50
C ALA A 63 9.51 -12.21 21.49
N GLN A 64 10.06 -11.01 21.20
CA GLN A 64 9.28 -9.78 21.12
C GLN A 64 8.18 -9.83 20.06
N ASN A 65 8.40 -10.56 18.94
CA ASN A 65 7.41 -10.70 17.89
C ASN A 65 6.25 -11.60 18.32
N ILE A 66 6.58 -12.70 19.01
CA ILE A 66 5.60 -13.65 19.53
C ILE A 66 4.74 -12.97 20.63
N ILE A 67 5.37 -12.18 21.51
CA ILE A 67 4.68 -11.39 22.53
C ILE A 67 3.74 -10.36 21.86
N ALA A 68 4.22 -9.62 20.86
CA ALA A 68 3.38 -8.65 20.12
C ALA A 68 2.18 -9.33 19.44
N ALA A 69 2.38 -10.50 18.82
CA ALA A 69 1.29 -11.26 18.21
C ALA A 69 0.26 -11.72 19.24
N TYR A 70 0.71 -12.19 20.42
CA TYR A 70 -0.17 -12.59 21.52
C TYR A 70 -1.03 -11.42 22.01
N MET A 71 -0.40 -10.27 22.22
CA MET A 71 -1.09 -9.04 22.61
C MET A 71 -2.20 -8.65 21.64
N ALA A 72 -2.01 -8.92 20.34
CA ALA A 72 -2.99 -8.66 19.28
C ALA A 72 -4.05 -9.77 19.10
N GLY A 73 -4.01 -10.84 19.91
CA GLY A 73 -5.01 -11.91 19.89
C GLY A 73 -4.58 -13.23 19.24
N ALA A 74 -3.29 -13.38 18.86
CA ALA A 74 -2.77 -14.68 18.44
C ALA A 74 -2.77 -15.69 19.58
N ARG A 75 -3.16 -16.93 19.27
CA ARG A 75 -3.17 -18.06 20.24
C ARG A 75 -2.59 -19.36 19.66
N PHE A 76 -2.28 -19.38 18.36
CA PHE A 76 -1.58 -20.50 17.72
C PHE A 76 -0.29 -19.97 17.06
N PHE A 77 0.86 -20.35 17.58
CA PHE A 77 2.15 -19.84 17.14
C PHE A 77 2.93 -20.91 16.37
N GLU A 78 3.04 -20.73 15.05
CA GLU A 78 3.99 -21.50 14.25
C GLU A 78 5.36 -20.82 14.34
N VAL A 79 6.25 -21.37 15.17
CA VAL A 79 7.59 -20.81 15.32
C VAL A 79 8.41 -21.03 14.06
N LYS A 80 9.35 -20.15 13.77
CA LYS A 80 10.16 -20.19 12.52
C LYS A 80 10.87 -21.52 12.39
N THR A 81 10.92 -22.04 11.16
CA THR A 81 11.51 -23.35 10.82
C THR A 81 12.98 -23.42 11.25
N VAL A 82 13.32 -24.55 11.88
CA VAL A 82 14.67 -24.93 12.25
C VAL A 82 15.16 -26.05 11.34
N GLN A 83 16.41 -26.00 10.92
CA GLN A 83 17.03 -27.02 10.09
C GLN A 83 18.53 -27.15 10.39
N LYS A 84 19.23 -28.03 9.67
CA LYS A 84 20.66 -28.26 9.82
C LYS A 84 21.52 -27.03 9.57
N MET A 85 21.19 -26.25 8.53
CA MET A 85 21.84 -24.98 8.20
C MET A 85 21.20 -23.86 9.04
N ASP A 86 21.98 -23.06 9.74
CA ASP A 86 21.52 -22.00 10.64
C ASP A 86 22.53 -20.84 10.78
N GLY A 87 22.16 -19.80 11.48
CA GLY A 87 23.03 -18.66 11.81
C GLY A 87 23.74 -18.08 10.59
N ALA A 88 25.06 -17.96 10.69
CA ALA A 88 25.88 -17.34 9.64
C ALA A 88 25.90 -18.15 8.32
N GLU A 89 25.72 -19.48 8.37
CA GLU A 89 25.63 -20.30 7.15
C GLU A 89 24.39 -19.94 6.34
N LEU A 90 23.26 -19.80 7.01
CA LEU A 90 22.01 -19.40 6.36
C LEU A 90 22.06 -17.93 5.90
N ALA A 91 22.55 -17.02 6.74
CA ALA A 91 22.65 -15.60 6.43
C ALA A 91 23.47 -15.34 5.16
N ALA A 92 24.52 -16.13 4.92
CA ALA A 92 25.31 -16.05 3.69
C ALA A 92 24.55 -16.45 2.42
N CYS A 93 23.44 -17.19 2.55
CA CYS A 93 22.59 -17.63 1.44
C CYS A 93 21.38 -16.70 1.20
N VAL A 94 21.12 -15.77 2.12
CA VAL A 94 19.97 -14.85 2.04
C VAL A 94 20.45 -13.43 1.74
N PRO A 95 20.39 -13.00 0.48
CA PRO A 95 20.83 -11.65 0.12
C PRO A 95 19.89 -10.58 0.70
N ARG A 96 20.39 -9.36 0.88
CA ARG A 96 19.65 -8.21 1.40
C ARG A 96 19.42 -7.17 0.31
N PRO A 97 18.21 -6.52 0.27
CA PRO A 97 17.00 -6.82 1.06
C PRO A 97 16.37 -8.17 0.69
N CYS A 98 15.63 -8.81 1.61
CA CYS A 98 15.08 -10.15 1.40
C CYS A 98 13.55 -10.25 1.54
N ILE A 99 12.86 -9.16 1.87
CA ILE A 99 11.40 -9.10 2.03
C ILE A 99 10.80 -7.98 1.18
N LEU A 100 9.77 -8.31 0.40
CA LEU A 100 8.99 -7.40 -0.43
C LEU A 100 7.50 -7.66 -0.22
N ALA A 101 6.84 -6.92 0.72
CA ALA A 101 5.45 -7.19 1.12
C ALA A 101 4.42 -6.17 0.59
N ALA A 102 4.82 -5.20 -0.23
CA ALA A 102 3.97 -4.04 -0.56
C ALA A 102 2.75 -4.34 -1.44
N ASP A 103 2.83 -5.31 -2.32
CA ASP A 103 1.74 -5.70 -3.26
C ASP A 103 1.45 -7.19 -3.12
N GLU A 104 1.96 -8.03 -4.05
CA GLU A 104 2.14 -9.46 -3.74
C GLU A 104 3.13 -9.54 -2.58
N GLY A 105 3.23 -10.61 -1.88
CA GLY A 105 4.33 -10.81 -0.95
C GLY A 105 5.43 -11.61 -1.61
N TYR A 106 6.68 -11.20 -1.46
CA TYR A 106 7.85 -11.98 -1.86
C TYR A 106 8.86 -12.01 -0.72
N ASN A 107 9.59 -13.09 -0.60
CA ASN A 107 10.72 -13.19 0.32
C ASN A 107 11.76 -14.19 -0.20
N GLN A 108 12.96 -14.14 0.39
CA GLN A 108 14.06 -15.06 0.11
C GLN A 108 14.54 -15.78 1.38
N GLU A 109 13.76 -15.73 2.46
CA GLU A 109 14.07 -16.42 3.72
C GLU A 109 13.52 -17.84 3.74
N TRP A 110 14.33 -18.81 4.19
CA TRP A 110 13.93 -20.23 4.27
C TRP A 110 13.61 -20.67 5.70
N SER A 111 14.56 -20.49 6.60
CA SER A 111 14.50 -20.92 8.00
C SER A 111 14.97 -19.81 8.93
N THR A 112 15.15 -20.11 10.20
CA THR A 112 15.65 -19.11 11.17
C THR A 112 17.07 -18.67 10.83
N GLU A 113 17.31 -17.36 10.90
CA GLU A 113 18.65 -16.76 10.77
C GLU A 113 19.43 -16.79 12.09
N LEU A 114 18.77 -17.17 13.19
CA LEU A 114 19.43 -17.44 14.45
C LEU A 114 20.11 -18.82 14.41
N GLU A 115 21.14 -19.00 15.22
CA GLU A 115 21.62 -20.34 15.52
C GLU A 115 20.49 -21.15 16.18
N VAL A 116 20.42 -22.45 15.93
CA VAL A 116 19.35 -23.32 16.47
C VAL A 116 19.22 -23.22 18.01
N PRO A 117 20.30 -23.18 18.80
CA PRO A 117 20.18 -22.93 20.23
C PRO A 117 19.59 -21.58 20.59
N GLN A 118 19.91 -20.51 19.84
CA GLN A 118 19.35 -19.18 20.04
C GLN A 118 17.85 -19.15 19.71
N ALA A 119 17.44 -19.76 18.58
CA ALA A 119 16.03 -19.88 18.21
C ALA A 119 15.21 -20.61 19.30
N ARG A 120 15.72 -21.75 19.81
CA ARG A 120 15.14 -22.45 20.94
C ARG A 120 14.95 -21.52 22.15
N ASP A 121 16.00 -20.78 22.50
CA ASP A 121 15.99 -19.90 23.65
C ASP A 121 14.95 -18.75 23.48
N GLU A 122 14.81 -18.21 22.28
CA GLU A 122 13.76 -17.21 21.96
C GLU A 122 12.35 -17.77 22.16
N TYR A 123 12.11 -19.01 21.76
CA TYR A 123 10.80 -19.64 21.95
C TYR A 123 10.52 -19.96 23.41
N ILE A 124 11.52 -20.38 24.19
CA ILE A 124 11.41 -20.59 25.64
C ILE A 124 11.12 -19.27 26.35
N LYS A 125 11.84 -18.18 25.99
CA LYS A 125 11.57 -16.82 26.52
C LYS A 125 10.14 -16.40 26.29
N ALA A 126 9.66 -16.52 25.03
CA ALA A 126 8.29 -16.16 24.66
C ALA A 126 7.28 -17.01 25.44
N TRP A 127 7.50 -18.34 25.55
CA TRP A 127 6.62 -19.23 26.31
C TRP A 127 6.48 -18.79 27.76
N CYS A 128 7.60 -18.61 28.46
CA CYS A 128 7.61 -18.21 29.86
C CYS A 128 6.96 -16.84 30.07
N ALA A 129 7.30 -15.86 29.20
CA ALA A 129 6.71 -14.53 29.23
C ALA A 129 5.19 -14.59 29.08
N LEU A 130 4.68 -15.28 28.05
CA LEU A 130 3.25 -15.37 27.79
C LEU A 130 2.47 -16.06 28.90
N LYS A 131 3.02 -17.10 29.54
CA LYS A 131 2.39 -17.75 30.71
C LYS A 131 2.12 -16.75 31.84
N VAL A 132 3.06 -15.85 32.11
CA VAL A 132 2.90 -14.86 33.17
C VAL A 132 2.07 -13.66 32.73
N LEU A 133 2.32 -13.11 31.52
CA LEU A 133 1.62 -11.93 31.03
C LEU A 133 0.11 -12.18 30.82
N SER A 134 -0.25 -13.38 30.32
CA SER A 134 -1.66 -13.77 30.18
C SER A 134 -2.42 -13.69 31.51
N LYS A 135 -1.80 -14.18 32.59
CA LYS A 135 -2.37 -14.18 33.92
C LYS A 135 -2.37 -12.79 34.58
N VAL A 136 -1.19 -12.15 34.60
CA VAL A 136 -0.99 -10.90 35.36
C VAL A 136 -1.77 -9.74 34.74
N TYR A 137 -1.84 -9.69 33.40
CA TYR A 137 -2.57 -8.64 32.68
C TYR A 137 -4.00 -9.06 32.29
N GLY A 138 -4.44 -10.27 32.66
CA GLY A 138 -5.79 -10.76 32.35
C GLY A 138 -6.08 -10.89 30.86
N LEU A 139 -5.06 -11.15 30.03
CA LEU A 139 -5.20 -11.19 28.56
C LEU A 139 -5.87 -12.48 28.05
N GLY A 140 -5.91 -13.53 28.89
CA GLY A 140 -6.48 -14.82 28.60
C GLY A 140 -6.02 -15.90 29.57
N ASP A 141 -6.44 -17.13 29.32
CA ASP A 141 -6.00 -18.30 30.09
C ASP A 141 -4.51 -18.59 29.80
N PRO A 142 -3.66 -18.77 30.81
CA PRO A 142 -2.27 -19.20 30.60
C PRO A 142 -2.10 -20.47 29.76
N ASP A 143 -3.10 -21.36 29.75
CA ASP A 143 -3.15 -22.56 28.93
C ASP A 143 -4.03 -22.42 27.67
N GLY A 144 -4.38 -21.19 27.30
CA GLY A 144 -5.22 -20.84 26.17
C GLY A 144 -4.48 -20.61 24.84
N PHE A 145 -3.21 -20.99 24.73
CA PHE A 145 -2.40 -20.86 23.52
C PHE A 145 -1.45 -22.04 23.32
N VAL A 146 -1.05 -22.27 22.08
CA VAL A 146 -0.19 -23.38 21.65
C VAL A 146 0.98 -22.87 20.82
N PHE A 147 2.18 -23.44 21.08
CA PHE A 147 3.33 -23.32 20.21
C PHE A 147 3.45 -24.60 19.38
N ASN A 148 3.61 -24.42 18.08
CA ASN A 148 3.84 -25.48 17.11
C ASN A 148 5.23 -25.34 16.50
N MET A 149 6.09 -26.33 16.70
CA MET A 149 7.43 -26.34 16.09
C MET A 149 7.33 -26.42 14.56
N SER A 150 8.37 -25.95 13.87
CA SER A 150 8.53 -26.19 12.44
C SER A 150 9.96 -26.68 12.20
N VAL A 151 10.10 -27.84 11.56
CA VAL A 151 11.40 -28.46 11.23
C VAL A 151 11.45 -28.84 9.76
N GLY A 152 12.62 -28.72 9.17
CA GLY A 152 12.82 -28.99 7.75
C GLY A 152 14.14 -29.70 7.47
N TYR A 153 14.49 -29.84 6.19
CA TYR A 153 15.63 -30.57 5.63
C TYR A 153 15.35 -32.07 5.42
N ASP A 154 16.35 -32.96 5.60
CA ASP A 154 16.21 -34.43 5.48
C ASP A 154 16.10 -35.10 6.86
N LEU A 155 15.76 -36.37 6.90
CA LEU A 155 15.60 -37.13 8.14
C LEU A 155 16.90 -37.22 8.95
N GLU A 156 18.04 -37.39 8.26
CA GLU A 156 19.33 -37.46 8.92
C GLU A 156 19.73 -36.12 9.54
N GLY A 157 19.39 -35.00 8.87
CA GLY A 157 19.58 -33.66 9.45
C GLY A 157 18.68 -33.42 10.66
N ILE A 158 17.42 -33.90 10.62
CA ILE A 158 16.48 -33.79 11.75
C ILE A 158 16.93 -34.69 12.93
N LYS A 159 17.47 -35.86 12.67
CA LYS A 159 18.08 -36.76 13.69
C LYS A 159 19.44 -36.27 14.19
N GLY A 160 20.08 -35.35 13.46
CA GLY A 160 21.36 -34.79 13.86
C GLY A 160 21.29 -34.09 15.21
N GLU A 161 22.35 -34.12 16.00
CA GLU A 161 22.42 -33.63 17.38
C GLU A 161 21.83 -32.24 17.56
N LYS A 162 22.10 -31.32 16.63
CA LYS A 162 21.62 -29.93 16.65
C LYS A 162 20.08 -29.84 16.69
N VAL A 163 19.42 -30.46 15.70
CA VAL A 163 17.95 -30.38 15.54
C VAL A 163 17.25 -31.33 16.52
N ASP A 164 17.81 -32.51 16.78
CA ASP A 164 17.24 -33.44 17.75
C ASP A 164 17.24 -32.85 19.16
N THR A 165 18.33 -32.18 19.57
CA THR A 165 18.42 -31.46 20.86
C THR A 165 17.38 -30.34 20.93
N TYR A 166 17.18 -29.60 19.83
CA TYR A 166 16.13 -28.58 19.77
C TYR A 166 14.74 -29.19 20.01
N ILE A 167 14.39 -30.26 19.29
CA ILE A 167 13.09 -30.93 19.45
C ILE A 167 12.91 -31.41 20.89
N ASN A 168 13.90 -32.09 21.46
CA ASN A 168 13.83 -32.61 22.82
C ASN A 168 13.66 -31.49 23.86
N ASN A 169 14.38 -30.37 23.72
CA ASN A 169 14.30 -29.24 24.60
C ASN A 169 12.97 -28.44 24.46
N MET A 170 12.35 -28.46 23.27
CA MET A 170 11.02 -27.90 23.10
C MET A 170 9.92 -28.78 23.71
N MET A 171 10.16 -30.10 23.74
CA MET A 171 9.28 -31.06 24.44
C MET A 171 9.43 -30.99 25.95
N ASP A 172 10.66 -30.72 26.43
CA ASP A 172 10.96 -30.54 27.86
C ASP A 172 12.16 -29.59 28.05
N ALA A 173 11.88 -28.34 28.40
CA ALA A 173 12.89 -27.30 28.59
C ALA A 173 13.46 -27.25 30.02
N SER A 174 13.08 -28.15 30.94
CA SER A 174 13.41 -28.10 32.38
C SER A 174 14.91 -27.99 32.67
N GLU A 175 15.74 -28.65 31.87
CA GLU A 175 17.19 -28.64 32.03
C GLU A 175 17.89 -27.51 31.27
N THR A 176 17.18 -26.75 30.44
CA THR A 176 17.83 -25.66 29.72
C THR A 176 18.15 -24.48 30.65
N LYS A 177 19.31 -23.83 30.40
CA LYS A 177 19.71 -22.64 31.14
C LYS A 177 18.68 -21.54 30.97
N GLN A 178 18.15 -21.37 29.76
CA GLN A 178 17.19 -20.31 29.43
C GLN A 178 15.88 -20.44 30.21
N PHE A 179 15.33 -21.63 30.36
CA PHE A 179 14.10 -21.84 31.13
C PHE A 179 14.30 -21.46 32.62
N LYS A 180 15.43 -21.90 33.21
CA LYS A 180 15.77 -21.57 34.60
C LYS A 180 15.93 -20.05 34.80
N GLU A 181 16.67 -19.39 33.91
CA GLU A 181 16.83 -17.92 33.91
C GLU A 181 15.47 -17.21 33.78
N CYS A 182 14.58 -17.69 32.91
CA CYS A 182 13.25 -17.09 32.76
C CYS A 182 12.45 -17.14 34.05
N LEU A 183 12.43 -18.28 34.76
CA LEU A 183 11.71 -18.40 36.03
C LEU A 183 12.29 -17.48 37.13
N GLU A 184 13.64 -17.34 37.18
CA GLU A 184 14.31 -16.42 38.10
C GLU A 184 13.90 -14.95 37.83
N VAL A 185 14.05 -14.49 36.60
CA VAL A 185 13.70 -13.11 36.22
C VAL A 185 12.21 -12.81 36.44
N LEU A 186 11.33 -13.74 36.09
CA LEU A 186 9.90 -13.56 36.28
C LEU A 186 9.53 -13.51 37.77
N THR A 187 10.19 -14.32 38.60
CA THR A 187 9.99 -14.29 40.06
C THR A 187 10.47 -12.96 40.67
N GLU A 188 11.58 -12.40 40.14
CA GLU A 188 12.06 -11.08 40.57
C GLU A 188 11.04 -9.98 40.22
N LEU A 189 10.48 -10.01 38.98
CA LEU A 189 9.57 -8.99 38.47
C LEU A 189 8.12 -9.13 39.04
N PHE A 190 7.69 -10.35 39.30
CA PHE A 190 6.32 -10.68 39.75
C PHE A 190 6.35 -11.53 41.01
N PRO A 191 6.87 -11.05 42.15
CA PRO A 191 7.06 -11.85 43.37
C PRO A 191 5.75 -12.39 43.96
N ALA A 192 4.60 -11.74 43.69
CA ALA A 192 3.28 -12.21 44.09
C ALA A 192 2.85 -13.49 43.39
N GLU A 193 3.42 -13.77 42.21
CA GLU A 193 3.09 -14.92 41.37
C GLU A 193 4.12 -16.07 41.50
N LYS A 194 5.02 -16.03 42.47
CA LYS A 194 6.14 -16.96 42.62
C LYS A 194 5.74 -18.43 42.52
N ASP A 195 4.66 -18.83 43.22
CA ASP A 195 4.24 -20.23 43.22
C ASP A 195 3.69 -20.67 41.85
N TYR A 196 2.97 -19.76 41.17
CA TYR A 196 2.50 -19.98 39.82
C TYR A 196 3.69 -20.08 38.85
N ILE A 197 4.65 -19.16 38.93
CA ILE A 197 5.86 -19.15 38.06
C ILE A 197 6.63 -20.47 38.23
N ALA A 198 6.78 -20.98 39.46
CA ALA A 198 7.43 -22.26 39.70
C ALA A 198 6.66 -23.46 39.10
N SER A 199 5.36 -23.31 38.85
CA SER A 199 4.50 -24.34 38.28
C SER A 199 4.43 -24.30 36.74
N ILE A 200 5.06 -23.32 36.08
CA ILE A 200 5.05 -23.20 34.62
C ILE A 200 5.60 -24.49 33.99
N SER A 201 4.81 -25.08 33.10
CA SER A 201 5.20 -26.29 32.39
C SER A 201 6.45 -26.06 31.52
N PRO A 202 7.48 -26.90 31.67
CA PRO A 202 8.65 -26.83 30.77
C PRO A 202 8.36 -27.37 29.39
N ARG A 203 7.19 -27.93 29.12
CA ARG A 203 6.77 -28.43 27.83
C ARG A 203 6.28 -27.27 26.95
N VAL A 204 7.18 -26.77 26.10
CA VAL A 204 6.91 -25.62 25.22
C VAL A 204 6.06 -26.02 24.02
N SER A 205 6.24 -27.23 23.49
CA SER A 205 5.46 -27.71 22.33
C SER A 205 5.18 -29.21 22.37
N ARG A 206 4.01 -29.60 21.84
CA ARG A 206 3.59 -31.00 21.64
C ARG A 206 3.40 -31.35 20.17
N SER A 207 3.64 -30.40 19.28
CA SER A 207 3.33 -30.55 17.86
C SER A 207 4.42 -29.98 16.97
N VAL A 208 4.43 -30.45 15.72
CA VAL A 208 5.44 -30.07 14.74
C VAL A 208 4.86 -29.99 13.33
N THR A 209 5.28 -29.02 12.56
CA THR A 209 5.07 -28.95 11.11
C THR A 209 6.34 -29.39 10.38
N VAL A 210 6.22 -30.40 9.52
CA VAL A 210 7.28 -30.80 8.58
C VAL A 210 7.28 -29.82 7.42
N SER A 211 8.32 -29.02 7.30
CA SER A 211 8.51 -28.01 6.27
C SER A 211 9.73 -28.35 5.42
N THR A 212 9.53 -29.23 4.44
CA THR A 212 10.60 -29.66 3.53
C THR A 212 10.89 -28.59 2.47
N LEU A 213 12.10 -28.62 1.95
CA LEU A 213 12.51 -27.83 0.79
C LEU A 213 11.78 -28.30 -0.47
N HIS A 214 11.72 -27.45 -1.49
CA HIS A 214 11.32 -27.85 -2.83
C HIS A 214 12.23 -28.98 -3.33
N GLY A 215 11.68 -29.95 -4.05
CA GLY A 215 12.40 -31.12 -4.54
C GLY A 215 12.56 -32.25 -3.52
N CYS A 216 11.96 -32.16 -2.31
CA CYS A 216 12.04 -33.26 -1.33
C CYS A 216 11.20 -34.48 -1.79
N PRO A 217 11.79 -35.69 -1.93
CA PRO A 217 11.07 -36.86 -2.39
C PRO A 217 9.90 -37.26 -1.45
N PRO A 218 8.77 -37.77 -1.97
CA PRO A 218 7.62 -38.20 -1.17
C PRO A 218 7.99 -39.18 -0.05
N GLN A 219 8.89 -40.15 -0.34
CA GLN A 219 9.34 -41.14 0.62
C GLN A 219 10.10 -40.51 1.79
N GLU A 220 10.83 -39.44 1.55
CA GLU A 220 11.56 -38.73 2.59
C GLU A 220 10.60 -37.94 3.48
N ILE A 221 9.60 -37.27 2.90
CA ILE A 221 8.55 -36.59 3.65
C ILE A 221 7.81 -37.55 4.57
N GLU A 222 7.47 -38.75 4.05
CA GLU A 222 6.80 -39.81 4.82
C GLU A 222 7.69 -40.35 5.94
N ARG A 223 8.97 -40.56 5.68
CA ARG A 223 9.97 -41.04 6.70
C ARG A 223 10.09 -40.01 7.84
N ILE A 224 10.20 -38.72 7.51
CA ILE A 224 10.29 -37.66 8.51
C ILE A 224 9.02 -37.60 9.36
N ALA A 225 7.85 -37.54 8.72
CA ALA A 225 6.56 -37.47 9.44
C ALA A 225 6.33 -38.72 10.31
N SER A 226 6.66 -39.90 9.79
CA SER A 226 6.59 -41.17 10.54
C SER A 226 7.51 -41.18 11.76
N TYR A 227 8.75 -40.70 11.63
CA TYR A 227 9.69 -40.55 12.75
C TYR A 227 9.10 -39.63 13.85
N LEU A 228 8.57 -38.48 13.48
CA LEU A 228 8.00 -37.53 14.43
C LEU A 228 6.77 -38.09 15.14
N LEU A 229 5.91 -38.83 14.43
CA LEU A 229 4.73 -39.49 14.99
C LEU A 229 5.07 -40.68 15.88
N THR A 230 6.09 -41.51 15.52
CA THR A 230 6.36 -42.78 16.20
C THR A 230 7.40 -42.64 17.31
N GLU A 231 8.57 -42.04 17.01
CA GLU A 231 9.68 -41.96 17.94
C GLU A 231 9.57 -40.73 18.85
N LYS A 232 9.22 -39.54 18.29
CA LYS A 232 9.06 -38.31 19.08
C LYS A 232 7.66 -38.15 19.70
N ARG A 233 6.67 -38.90 19.22
CA ARG A 233 5.27 -38.85 19.72
C ARG A 233 4.67 -37.45 19.66
N LEU A 234 4.93 -36.74 18.58
CA LEU A 234 4.42 -35.37 18.32
C LEU A 234 3.21 -35.39 17.37
N HIS A 235 2.20 -34.58 17.67
CA HIS A 235 1.17 -34.22 16.68
C HIS A 235 1.85 -33.58 15.48
N THR A 236 1.51 -34.00 14.26
CA THR A 236 2.32 -33.66 13.09
C THR A 236 1.47 -33.10 11.95
N PHE A 237 1.87 -31.94 11.44
CA PHE A 237 1.38 -31.41 10.18
C PHE A 237 2.44 -31.55 9.08
N VAL A 238 2.02 -31.85 7.85
CA VAL A 238 2.87 -31.76 6.65
C VAL A 238 2.52 -30.50 5.89
N LYS A 239 3.52 -29.66 5.66
CA LYS A 239 3.38 -28.42 4.89
C LYS A 239 3.48 -28.74 3.41
N CYS A 240 2.45 -28.39 2.64
CA CYS A 240 2.34 -28.69 1.22
C CYS A 240 2.75 -27.48 0.39
N ASN A 241 3.45 -27.75 -0.72
CA ASN A 241 3.81 -26.73 -1.71
C ASN A 241 2.67 -26.55 -2.71
N PRO A 242 2.40 -25.33 -3.19
CA PRO A 242 1.35 -25.07 -4.21
C PRO A 242 1.60 -25.78 -5.53
N THR A 243 2.82 -26.24 -5.79
CA THR A 243 3.23 -27.05 -6.94
C THR A 243 2.45 -28.35 -7.07
N ILE A 244 1.88 -28.88 -5.99
CA ILE A 244 0.99 -30.06 -5.99
C ILE A 244 -0.25 -29.88 -6.88
N LEU A 245 -0.61 -28.65 -7.24
CA LEU A 245 -1.70 -28.34 -8.19
C LEU A 245 -1.36 -28.75 -9.63
N GLY A 246 -0.08 -28.88 -9.95
CA GLY A 246 0.46 -29.05 -11.29
C GLY A 246 0.62 -27.71 -12.05
N TYR A 247 1.66 -27.62 -12.89
CA TYR A 247 2.05 -26.40 -13.61
C TYR A 247 0.89 -25.74 -14.37
N LYS A 248 0.18 -26.54 -15.19
CA LYS A 248 -0.92 -26.02 -16.02
C LYS A 248 -2.02 -25.34 -15.20
N THR A 249 -2.39 -25.91 -14.06
CA THR A 249 -3.42 -25.33 -13.19
C THR A 249 -2.93 -24.03 -12.57
N ALA A 250 -1.72 -24.03 -12.00
CA ALA A 250 -1.14 -22.84 -11.38
C ALA A 250 -1.01 -21.69 -12.40
N ARG A 251 -0.51 -21.99 -13.62
CA ARG A 251 -0.38 -21.00 -14.69
C ARG A 251 -1.74 -20.43 -15.12
N THR A 252 -2.75 -21.31 -15.30
CA THR A 252 -4.09 -20.86 -15.71
C THR A 252 -4.74 -19.94 -14.68
N ILE A 253 -4.61 -20.26 -13.38
CA ILE A 253 -5.13 -19.41 -12.31
C ILE A 253 -4.44 -18.04 -12.33
N LEU A 254 -3.11 -18.01 -12.28
CA LEU A 254 -2.35 -16.77 -12.22
C LEU A 254 -2.56 -15.88 -13.45
N ASP A 255 -2.58 -16.45 -14.65
CA ASP A 255 -2.81 -15.71 -15.89
C ASP A 255 -4.20 -15.07 -15.93
N SER A 256 -5.24 -15.82 -15.53
CA SER A 256 -6.60 -15.31 -15.52
C SER A 256 -6.81 -14.15 -14.56
N MET A 257 -5.96 -14.02 -13.56
CA MET A 257 -6.02 -12.99 -12.53
C MET A 257 -5.08 -11.80 -12.77
N GLY A 258 -4.39 -11.76 -13.91
CA GLY A 258 -3.49 -10.66 -14.30
C GLY A 258 -2.05 -10.81 -13.80
N TYR A 259 -1.67 -12.00 -13.31
CA TYR A 259 -0.29 -12.33 -12.90
C TYR A 259 0.52 -13.04 -14.00
N ASP A 260 0.17 -12.80 -15.27
CA ASP A 260 0.84 -13.32 -16.47
C ASP A 260 2.34 -12.95 -16.56
N TYR A 261 2.76 -11.91 -15.86
CA TYR A 261 4.15 -11.45 -15.77
C TYR A 261 5.02 -12.23 -14.79
N ILE A 262 4.43 -13.01 -13.89
CA ILE A 262 5.18 -13.85 -12.94
C ILE A 262 5.76 -15.04 -13.72
N VAL A 263 7.08 -15.20 -13.67
CA VAL A 263 7.79 -16.25 -14.39
C VAL A 263 8.09 -17.41 -13.43
N PHE A 264 7.79 -18.60 -13.86
CA PHE A 264 8.17 -19.88 -13.24
C PHE A 264 8.10 -20.98 -14.30
N ASP A 265 8.90 -22.01 -14.16
CA ASP A 265 8.95 -23.14 -15.07
C ASP A 265 8.37 -24.44 -14.47
N GLU A 266 8.49 -25.55 -15.20
CA GLU A 266 7.99 -26.85 -14.75
C GLU A 266 8.94 -27.57 -13.77
N HIS A 267 10.14 -27.07 -13.53
CA HIS A 267 11.18 -27.75 -12.75
C HIS A 267 10.68 -28.10 -11.33
N HIS A 268 10.28 -27.08 -10.57
CA HIS A 268 9.75 -27.31 -9.22
C HIS A 268 8.50 -28.19 -9.19
N PHE A 269 7.65 -28.11 -10.21
CA PHE A 269 6.44 -28.95 -10.29
C PHE A 269 6.77 -30.43 -10.53
N ASN A 270 7.85 -30.72 -11.25
CA ASN A 270 8.25 -32.12 -11.54
C ASN A 270 9.03 -32.73 -10.38
N GLU A 271 9.73 -31.94 -9.58
CA GLU A 271 10.56 -32.43 -8.46
C GLU A 271 9.81 -32.48 -7.13
N ASP A 272 8.82 -31.59 -6.93
CA ASP A 272 8.02 -31.54 -5.70
C ASP A 272 7.02 -32.71 -5.61
N LEU A 273 6.42 -32.87 -4.43
CA LEU A 273 5.39 -33.86 -4.13
C LEU A 273 4.25 -33.82 -5.15
N GLN A 274 4.05 -34.89 -5.89
CA GLN A 274 2.99 -35.05 -6.87
C GLN A 274 1.67 -35.48 -6.23
N TRP A 275 0.53 -35.10 -6.79
CA TRP A 275 -0.80 -35.45 -6.30
C TRP A 275 -1.01 -36.96 -6.15
N ALA A 276 -0.51 -37.75 -7.12
CA ALA A 276 -0.63 -39.21 -7.12
C ALA A 276 0.10 -39.89 -5.95
N ASP A 277 1.23 -39.32 -5.53
CA ASP A 277 2.04 -39.80 -4.39
C ASP A 277 1.51 -39.24 -3.06
N ALA A 278 1.03 -38.00 -3.06
CA ALA A 278 0.58 -37.29 -1.87
C ALA A 278 -0.65 -37.95 -1.23
N VAL A 279 -1.67 -38.28 -2.02
CA VAL A 279 -2.93 -38.83 -1.50
C VAL A 279 -2.71 -40.13 -0.70
N PRO A 280 -2.07 -41.18 -1.25
CA PRO A 280 -1.85 -42.39 -0.48
C PRO A 280 -0.88 -42.19 0.69
N MET A 281 0.08 -41.28 0.59
CA MET A 281 1.00 -40.94 1.68
C MET A 281 0.21 -40.30 2.84
N PHE A 282 -0.66 -39.34 2.58
CA PHE A 282 -1.48 -38.72 3.61
C PHE A 282 -2.43 -39.69 4.30
N GLU A 283 -3.00 -40.66 3.56
CA GLU A 283 -3.83 -41.73 4.12
C GLU A 283 -3.03 -42.61 5.10
N ARG A 284 -1.82 -43.04 4.72
CA ARG A 284 -0.93 -43.83 5.58
C ARG A 284 -0.52 -43.06 6.83
N LEU A 285 -0.17 -41.76 6.71
CA LEU A 285 0.24 -40.93 7.83
C LEU A 285 -0.93 -40.64 8.78
N GLN A 286 -2.15 -40.46 8.26
CA GLN A 286 -3.35 -40.32 9.08
C GLN A 286 -3.61 -41.63 9.88
N ALA A 287 -3.58 -42.77 9.22
CA ALA A 287 -3.78 -44.05 9.89
C ALA A 287 -2.68 -44.35 10.96
N LEU A 288 -1.44 -43.95 10.67
CA LEU A 288 -0.34 -44.05 11.62
C LEU A 288 -0.58 -43.15 12.85
N ALA A 289 -0.95 -41.90 12.66
CA ALA A 289 -1.25 -40.97 13.74
C ALA A 289 -2.40 -41.48 14.61
N ASP A 290 -3.49 -41.91 13.99
CA ASP A 290 -4.65 -42.50 14.67
C ASP A 290 -4.25 -43.70 15.55
N SER A 291 -3.38 -44.60 15.04
CA SER A 291 -2.85 -45.72 15.78
C SER A 291 -2.03 -45.35 17.01
N LYS A 292 -1.50 -44.11 17.03
CA LYS A 292 -0.68 -43.57 18.14
C LYS A 292 -1.47 -42.65 19.07
N GLY A 293 -2.76 -42.37 18.77
CA GLY A 293 -3.57 -41.42 19.49
C GLY A 293 -3.07 -39.97 19.31
N LEU A 294 -2.52 -39.64 18.14
CA LEU A 294 -2.00 -38.32 17.78
C LEU A 294 -2.84 -37.71 16.66
N GLU A 295 -2.85 -36.38 16.57
CA GLU A 295 -3.46 -35.68 15.47
C GLU A 295 -2.48 -35.57 14.30
N PHE A 296 -2.99 -35.75 13.09
CA PHE A 296 -2.32 -35.48 11.83
C PHE A 296 -3.12 -34.48 11.01
N GLY A 297 -2.45 -33.70 10.18
CA GLY A 297 -3.09 -32.75 9.29
C GLY A 297 -2.14 -32.16 8.26
N LEU A 298 -2.68 -31.30 7.43
CA LEU A 298 -1.94 -30.61 6.36
C LEU A 298 -1.88 -29.13 6.62
N LYS A 299 -0.69 -28.55 6.40
CA LYS A 299 -0.48 -27.11 6.41
C LYS A 299 -0.50 -26.58 4.97
N LEU A 300 -1.47 -25.74 4.66
CA LEU A 300 -1.62 -25.13 3.35
C LEU A 300 -1.42 -23.61 3.42
N SER A 301 -0.44 -23.00 2.76
CA SER A 301 0.59 -23.63 1.96
C SER A 301 1.97 -23.13 2.36
N ASN A 302 3.00 -23.73 1.75
CA ASN A 302 4.29 -23.05 1.63
C ASN A 302 4.16 -21.88 0.66
N THR A 303 5.18 -21.03 0.58
CA THR A 303 5.30 -19.98 -0.44
C THR A 303 5.58 -20.61 -1.81
N PHE A 304 5.33 -19.86 -2.89
CA PHE A 304 5.42 -20.37 -4.25
C PHE A 304 6.69 -19.84 -4.94
N PRO A 305 7.59 -20.72 -5.43
CA PRO A 305 8.83 -20.29 -6.06
C PRO A 305 8.57 -19.65 -7.41
N VAL A 306 9.23 -18.52 -7.67
CA VAL A 306 9.14 -17.73 -8.90
C VAL A 306 10.47 -17.07 -9.21
N ASP A 307 10.75 -16.86 -10.50
CA ASP A 307 11.99 -16.21 -10.94
C ASP A 307 11.99 -14.71 -10.64
N THR A 308 13.11 -14.17 -10.24
CA THR A 308 13.32 -12.73 -10.14
C THR A 308 13.65 -12.17 -11.52
N THR A 309 12.70 -11.47 -12.14
CA THR A 309 12.82 -11.00 -13.54
C THR A 309 12.84 -9.49 -13.69
N ARG A 310 12.47 -8.74 -12.66
CA ARG A 310 12.36 -7.28 -12.67
C ARG A 310 13.18 -6.62 -11.56
N ASN A 311 14.20 -7.32 -11.05
CA ASN A 311 15.03 -6.89 -9.92
C ASN A 311 14.19 -6.57 -8.65
N GLU A 312 13.16 -7.37 -8.39
CA GLU A 312 12.31 -7.24 -7.20
C GLU A 312 13.11 -7.46 -5.92
N LEU A 313 13.94 -8.49 -5.89
CA LEU A 313 14.88 -8.84 -4.83
C LEU A 313 16.23 -9.25 -5.45
N PRO A 314 17.34 -9.27 -4.69
CA PRO A 314 18.68 -9.48 -5.27
C PRO A 314 18.97 -10.89 -5.81
N GLY A 315 18.28 -11.93 -5.33
CA GLY A 315 18.49 -13.31 -5.77
C GLY A 315 17.89 -13.61 -7.15
N THR A 316 18.18 -14.79 -7.69
CA THR A 316 17.62 -15.26 -8.97
C THR A 316 16.21 -15.83 -8.82
N GLU A 317 15.88 -16.31 -7.62
CA GLU A 317 14.60 -16.89 -7.26
C GLU A 317 14.06 -16.18 -6.00
N MET A 318 12.75 -16.04 -5.92
CA MET A 318 12.04 -15.52 -4.76
C MET A 318 10.77 -16.33 -4.51
N TYR A 319 10.19 -16.21 -3.33
CA TYR A 319 9.03 -16.98 -2.91
C TYR A 319 7.80 -16.08 -2.79
N MET A 320 6.81 -16.28 -3.67
CA MET A 320 5.55 -15.54 -3.70
C MET A 320 4.65 -15.95 -2.53
N SER A 321 4.00 -14.95 -1.92
CA SER A 321 3.07 -15.08 -0.80
C SER A 321 1.93 -14.06 -0.91
N GLY A 322 1.17 -13.84 0.15
CA GLY A 322 0.14 -12.80 0.22
C GLY A 322 -1.05 -13.05 -0.70
N ARG A 323 -1.62 -11.97 -1.24
CA ARG A 323 -2.90 -12.00 -1.96
C ARG A 323 -2.89 -12.84 -3.24
N SER A 324 -1.76 -12.94 -3.93
CA SER A 324 -1.60 -13.72 -5.15
C SER A 324 -1.50 -15.22 -4.88
N LEU A 325 -1.09 -15.61 -3.68
CA LEU A 325 -1.00 -17.01 -3.25
C LEU A 325 -2.36 -17.59 -2.83
N PHE A 326 -3.30 -16.77 -2.34
CA PHE A 326 -4.59 -17.25 -1.84
C PHE A 326 -5.38 -18.09 -2.85
N PRO A 327 -5.55 -17.69 -4.13
CA PRO A 327 -6.27 -18.48 -5.11
C PRO A 327 -5.66 -19.87 -5.37
N LEU A 328 -4.34 -19.97 -5.36
CA LEU A 328 -3.65 -21.27 -5.45
C LEU A 328 -3.89 -22.12 -4.21
N THR A 329 -3.76 -21.52 -3.03
CA THR A 329 -3.91 -22.24 -1.76
C THR A 329 -5.34 -22.70 -1.53
N ILE A 330 -6.35 -21.90 -1.84
CA ILE A 330 -7.75 -22.27 -1.64
C ILE A 330 -8.20 -23.33 -2.66
N GLU A 331 -7.67 -23.32 -3.89
CA GLU A 331 -7.90 -24.39 -4.86
C GLU A 331 -7.28 -25.71 -4.38
N MET A 332 -6.07 -25.67 -3.84
CA MET A 332 -5.43 -26.84 -3.22
C MET A 332 -6.27 -27.35 -2.03
N CYS A 333 -6.74 -26.45 -1.18
CA CYS A 333 -7.62 -26.76 -0.06
C CYS A 333 -8.92 -27.45 -0.54
N SER A 334 -9.53 -26.93 -1.60
CA SER A 334 -10.74 -27.49 -2.21
C SER A 334 -10.50 -28.91 -2.71
N ARG A 335 -9.39 -29.17 -3.42
CA ARG A 335 -9.05 -30.51 -3.91
C ARG A 335 -8.83 -31.49 -2.77
N ILE A 336 -8.08 -31.11 -1.74
CA ILE A 336 -7.79 -31.94 -0.57
C ILE A 336 -9.10 -32.22 0.20
N SER A 337 -9.89 -31.22 0.49
CA SER A 337 -11.14 -31.39 1.24
C SER A 337 -12.09 -32.35 0.53
N ARG A 338 -12.24 -32.23 -0.79
CA ARG A 338 -13.06 -33.17 -1.60
C ARG A 338 -12.48 -34.58 -1.60
N GLN A 339 -11.15 -34.74 -1.79
CA GLN A 339 -10.47 -36.02 -1.83
C GLN A 339 -10.68 -36.84 -0.55
N PHE A 340 -10.59 -36.17 0.59
CA PHE A 340 -10.71 -36.78 1.91
C PHE A 340 -12.11 -36.65 2.51
N ASN A 341 -13.12 -36.21 1.75
CA ASN A 341 -14.49 -35.98 2.22
C ASN A 341 -14.55 -35.14 3.50
N GLY A 342 -13.76 -34.07 3.54
CA GLY A 342 -13.66 -33.15 4.66
C GLY A 342 -12.92 -33.69 5.91
N ARG A 343 -12.51 -34.94 5.96
CA ARG A 343 -11.92 -35.57 7.16
C ARG A 343 -10.51 -35.09 7.50
N MET A 344 -9.76 -34.61 6.50
CA MET A 344 -8.37 -34.15 6.70
C MET A 344 -8.38 -32.80 7.41
N ARG A 345 -7.65 -32.68 8.53
CA ARG A 345 -7.47 -31.42 9.21
C ARG A 345 -6.56 -30.50 8.40
N ILE A 346 -6.96 -29.25 8.24
CA ILE A 346 -6.21 -28.25 7.46
C ILE A 346 -5.90 -27.06 8.35
N SER A 347 -4.61 -26.76 8.49
CA SER A 347 -4.09 -25.46 8.96
C SER A 347 -3.80 -24.60 7.73
N PHE A 348 -4.23 -23.34 7.72
CA PHE A 348 -4.18 -22.48 6.54
C PHE A 348 -3.24 -21.29 6.74
N ALA A 349 -2.40 -20.98 5.74
CA ALA A 349 -1.53 -19.81 5.76
C ALA A 349 -1.53 -19.01 4.45
N GLY A 350 -1.59 -19.64 3.31
CA GLY A 350 -1.40 -19.03 1.99
C GLY A 350 -2.38 -17.91 1.64
N GLY A 351 -2.06 -16.68 2.03
CA GLY A 351 -2.87 -15.50 1.74
C GLY A 351 -4.09 -15.30 2.64
N ALA A 352 -4.12 -15.90 3.84
CA ALA A 352 -5.14 -15.62 4.83
C ALA A 352 -5.07 -14.16 5.30
N GLU A 353 -6.21 -13.50 5.37
CA GLU A 353 -6.33 -12.10 5.78
C GLU A 353 -7.75 -11.76 6.27
N PHE A 354 -7.97 -10.52 6.67
CA PHE A 354 -9.26 -10.04 7.19
C PHE A 354 -10.45 -10.35 6.26
N PHE A 355 -10.29 -10.27 4.93
CA PHE A 355 -11.40 -10.43 3.98
C PHE A 355 -11.86 -11.86 3.75
N ASN A 356 -11.05 -12.85 4.17
CA ASN A 356 -11.35 -14.27 3.95
C ASN A 356 -11.36 -15.14 5.23
N CYS A 357 -10.88 -14.62 6.36
CA CYS A 357 -10.65 -15.41 7.58
C CYS A 357 -11.93 -15.98 8.20
N ASP A 358 -13.04 -15.26 8.16
CA ASP A 358 -14.35 -15.72 8.66
C ASP A 358 -14.92 -16.87 7.84
N LYS A 359 -14.76 -16.80 6.52
CA LYS A 359 -15.19 -17.86 5.59
C LYS A 359 -14.34 -19.12 5.77
N LEU A 360 -13.01 -18.96 5.92
CA LEU A 360 -12.12 -20.08 6.23
C LEU A 360 -12.52 -20.76 7.53
N PHE A 361 -12.71 -19.98 8.60
CA PHE A 361 -13.06 -20.51 9.91
C PHE A 361 -14.44 -21.20 9.90
N SER A 362 -15.45 -20.60 9.26
CA SER A 362 -16.79 -21.17 9.12
C SER A 362 -16.79 -22.47 8.33
N ALA A 363 -15.87 -22.64 7.37
CA ALA A 363 -15.70 -23.88 6.61
C ALA A 363 -14.93 -24.99 7.36
N GLY A 364 -14.62 -24.78 8.66
CA GLY A 364 -13.89 -25.73 9.50
C GLY A 364 -12.38 -25.73 9.31
N ILE A 365 -11.83 -24.69 8.69
CA ILE A 365 -10.39 -24.53 8.46
C ILE A 365 -9.79 -23.72 9.61
N TRP A 366 -9.01 -24.38 10.46
CA TRP A 366 -8.22 -23.77 11.54
C TRP A 366 -7.16 -24.76 12.06
N PRO A 367 -6.01 -24.31 12.59
CA PRO A 367 -5.58 -22.93 12.79
C PRO A 367 -5.35 -22.16 11.49
N ILE A 368 -5.51 -20.82 11.57
CA ILE A 368 -5.23 -19.88 10.48
C ILE A 368 -4.02 -19.04 10.87
N THR A 369 -2.93 -19.13 10.12
CA THR A 369 -1.74 -18.36 10.43
C THR A 369 -1.41 -17.38 9.31
N VAL A 370 -0.82 -16.24 9.66
CA VAL A 370 -0.53 -15.14 8.75
C VAL A 370 0.94 -14.73 8.79
N ALA A 371 1.47 -14.29 7.66
CA ALA A 371 2.80 -13.68 7.56
C ALA A 371 2.71 -12.32 6.84
N THR A 372 2.40 -12.29 5.54
CA THR A 372 2.38 -11.06 4.73
C THR A 372 1.44 -10.00 5.29
N THR A 373 0.30 -10.38 5.85
CA THR A 373 -0.69 -9.46 6.45
C THR A 373 -0.07 -8.61 7.55
N ILE A 374 0.72 -9.20 8.44
CA ILE A 374 1.36 -8.51 9.58
C ILE A 374 2.72 -7.86 9.23
N LEU A 375 3.19 -8.03 7.99
CA LEU A 375 4.34 -7.30 7.43
C LEU A 375 3.94 -5.98 6.76
N LYS A 376 2.65 -5.66 6.69
CA LYS A 376 2.12 -4.41 6.11
C LYS A 376 1.83 -3.37 7.21
N PRO A 377 1.68 -2.06 6.86
CA PRO A 377 1.28 -1.03 7.82
C PRO A 377 0.06 -1.42 8.65
N GLY A 378 0.07 -1.11 9.92
CA GLY A 378 -0.86 -1.63 10.92
C GLY A 378 -0.36 -2.89 11.62
N GLY A 379 0.59 -3.62 11.03
CA GLY A 379 1.33 -4.72 11.66
C GLY A 379 0.44 -5.71 12.41
N TYR A 380 0.81 -6.00 13.63
CA TYR A 380 0.07 -6.92 14.52
C TYR A 380 -1.33 -6.43 14.89
N ASN A 381 -1.61 -5.11 14.86
CA ASN A 381 -2.95 -4.58 15.15
C ASN A 381 -4.02 -5.12 14.17
N ARG A 382 -3.62 -5.64 12.99
CA ARG A 382 -4.54 -6.31 12.06
C ARG A 382 -5.10 -7.62 12.58
N LEU A 383 -4.37 -8.33 13.46
CA LEU A 383 -4.84 -9.60 14.03
C LEU A 383 -6.05 -9.40 14.94
N HIS A 384 -6.08 -8.32 15.70
CA HIS A 384 -7.20 -8.03 16.60
C HIS A 384 -8.55 -8.02 15.85
N GLN A 385 -8.62 -7.28 14.75
CA GLN A 385 -9.83 -7.21 13.92
C GLN A 385 -10.20 -8.57 13.28
N MET A 386 -9.21 -9.40 12.94
CA MET A 386 -9.47 -10.75 12.43
C MET A 386 -10.10 -11.63 13.51
N VAL A 387 -9.63 -11.52 14.75
CA VAL A 387 -10.23 -12.23 15.91
C VAL A 387 -11.65 -11.77 16.14
N GLU A 388 -11.89 -10.46 16.23
CA GLU A 388 -13.24 -9.90 16.43
C GLU A 388 -14.22 -10.40 15.36
N LYS A 389 -13.75 -10.53 14.11
CA LYS A 389 -14.59 -10.98 12.98
C LYS A 389 -15.11 -12.41 13.13
N VAL A 390 -14.35 -13.28 13.79
CA VAL A 390 -14.75 -14.69 14.01
C VAL A 390 -15.31 -14.94 15.41
N GLU A 391 -15.16 -14.02 16.34
CA GLU A 391 -15.58 -14.19 17.73
C GLU A 391 -17.10 -14.40 17.88
N GLY A 392 -17.89 -13.85 16.95
CA GLY A 392 -19.33 -14.08 16.86
C GLY A 392 -19.73 -15.47 16.34
N LEU A 393 -18.78 -16.21 15.76
CA LEU A 393 -19.05 -17.52 15.16
C LEU A 393 -19.00 -18.65 16.21
N PRO A 394 -19.58 -19.82 15.91
CA PRO A 394 -19.52 -20.98 16.79
C PRO A 394 -18.09 -21.56 16.86
N TYR A 395 -17.61 -21.83 18.06
CA TYR A 395 -16.34 -22.52 18.33
C TYR A 395 -16.64 -23.99 18.66
N HIS A 396 -16.23 -24.88 17.77
CA HIS A 396 -16.45 -26.33 17.93
C HIS A 396 -15.14 -27.09 17.76
N ALA A 397 -15.05 -28.27 18.38
CA ALA A 397 -13.99 -29.21 18.06
C ALA A 397 -14.00 -29.52 16.54
N PHE A 398 -12.83 -29.81 16.00
CA PHE A 398 -12.73 -30.20 14.60
C PHE A 398 -13.61 -31.43 14.29
N SER A 399 -14.54 -31.27 13.39
CA SER A 399 -15.47 -32.33 12.94
C SER A 399 -15.44 -32.55 11.43
N GLY A 400 -14.51 -31.90 10.76
CA GLY A 400 -14.34 -31.91 9.32
C GLY A 400 -14.41 -30.52 8.69
N THR A 401 -14.07 -30.46 7.40
CA THR A 401 -14.16 -29.23 6.59
C THR A 401 -15.35 -29.30 5.64
N ASP A 402 -16.00 -28.15 5.39
CA ASP A 402 -17.09 -28.03 4.40
C ASP A 402 -16.51 -27.90 2.98
N SER A 403 -16.46 -29.03 2.27
CA SER A 403 -15.89 -29.09 0.92
C SER A 403 -16.65 -28.26 -0.11
N ALA A 404 -17.97 -28.05 0.08
CA ALA A 404 -18.77 -27.23 -0.83
C ALA A 404 -18.44 -25.75 -0.64
N ALA A 405 -18.48 -25.27 0.60
CA ALA A 405 -18.12 -23.88 0.92
C ALA A 405 -16.68 -23.53 0.49
N ILE A 406 -15.73 -24.46 0.63
CA ILE A 406 -14.35 -24.26 0.18
C ILE A 406 -14.27 -24.17 -1.35
N SER A 407 -15.02 -25.02 -2.08
CA SER A 407 -15.05 -24.98 -3.54
C SER A 407 -15.68 -23.69 -4.06
N ASP A 408 -16.75 -23.21 -3.44
CA ASP A 408 -17.35 -21.91 -3.76
C ASP A 408 -16.38 -20.75 -3.50
N MET A 409 -15.63 -20.82 -2.40
CA MET A 409 -14.60 -19.83 -2.07
C MET A 409 -13.46 -19.83 -3.09
N SER A 410 -13.02 -21.00 -3.55
CA SER A 410 -12.02 -21.14 -4.61
C SER A 410 -12.50 -20.49 -5.91
N ALA A 411 -13.70 -20.82 -6.36
CA ALA A 411 -14.29 -20.23 -7.57
C ALA A 411 -14.45 -18.71 -7.46
N ALA A 412 -14.94 -18.21 -6.31
CA ALA A 412 -15.12 -16.79 -6.08
C ALA A 412 -13.79 -16.00 -6.04
N SER A 413 -12.71 -16.63 -5.58
CA SER A 413 -11.40 -15.97 -5.43
C SER A 413 -10.85 -15.44 -6.76
N HIS A 414 -11.19 -16.07 -7.89
CA HIS A 414 -10.72 -15.68 -9.22
C HIS A 414 -11.34 -14.37 -9.75
N ALA A 415 -12.44 -13.92 -9.15
CA ALA A 415 -13.10 -12.65 -9.49
C ALA A 415 -13.01 -11.60 -8.37
N ASP A 416 -12.45 -11.95 -7.23
CA ASP A 416 -12.35 -11.06 -6.08
C ASP A 416 -11.23 -10.04 -6.27
N PHE A 417 -11.59 -8.74 -6.27
CA PHE A 417 -10.63 -7.66 -6.49
C PHE A 417 -9.48 -7.60 -5.47
N HIS A 418 -9.65 -8.18 -4.27
CA HIS A 418 -8.57 -8.27 -3.28
C HIS A 418 -7.42 -9.17 -3.77
N HIS A 419 -7.70 -10.10 -4.68
CA HIS A 419 -6.73 -11.03 -5.23
C HIS A 419 -6.30 -10.69 -6.66
N LEU A 420 -7.16 -9.99 -7.42
CA LEU A 420 -6.86 -9.58 -8.81
C LEU A 420 -5.72 -8.56 -8.89
N LYS A 421 -4.88 -8.70 -9.90
CA LYS A 421 -3.88 -7.67 -10.23
C LYS A 421 -4.56 -6.52 -10.97
N PRO A 422 -4.29 -5.26 -10.61
CA PRO A 422 -4.71 -4.12 -11.42
C PRO A 422 -4.19 -4.22 -12.86
N ILE A 423 -4.97 -3.76 -13.83
CA ILE A 423 -4.58 -3.79 -15.25
C ILE A 423 -3.33 -2.93 -15.48
N LYS A 424 -3.25 -1.80 -14.79
CA LYS A 424 -2.14 -0.86 -14.90
C LYS A 424 -1.12 -1.07 -13.79
N PRO A 425 0.18 -0.82 -14.06
CA PRO A 425 1.20 -0.84 -13.03
C PRO A 425 0.84 0.11 -11.88
N VAL A 426 1.03 -0.34 -10.66
CA VAL A 426 0.81 0.50 -9.47
C VAL A 426 1.87 1.59 -9.42
N ALA A 427 1.45 2.84 -9.40
CA ALA A 427 2.37 3.98 -9.32
C ALA A 427 3.10 3.99 -7.97
N SER A 428 4.34 4.47 -7.97
CA SER A 428 5.11 4.67 -6.73
C SER A 428 4.34 5.54 -5.75
N ARG A 429 4.25 5.11 -4.49
CA ARG A 429 3.63 5.87 -3.40
C ARG A 429 4.60 6.81 -2.68
N LYS A 430 5.88 6.75 -3.03
CA LYS A 430 6.95 7.56 -2.44
C LYS A 430 7.01 8.96 -3.04
N SER A 431 7.46 9.94 -2.22
CA SER A 431 7.99 11.22 -2.72
C SER A 431 9.40 11.01 -3.30
N GLU A 432 9.96 12.06 -3.89
CA GLU A 432 11.36 12.05 -4.35
C GLU A 432 12.34 12.45 -3.23
N ASP A 433 11.82 13.01 -2.14
CA ASP A 433 12.61 13.52 -1.02
C ASP A 433 13.08 12.41 -0.09
N LYS A 434 14.22 12.62 0.57
CA LYS A 434 14.67 11.83 1.70
C LYS A 434 13.90 12.21 2.97
N SER A 435 13.67 11.23 3.86
CA SER A 435 13.04 11.52 5.14
C SER A 435 13.97 12.33 6.04
N PRO A 436 13.46 13.33 6.75
CA PRO A 436 14.25 13.96 7.82
C PRO A 436 14.48 12.95 8.97
N TRP A 437 15.52 13.19 9.76
CA TRP A 437 15.78 12.38 10.97
C TRP A 437 14.68 12.55 12.01
N ILE A 438 14.16 13.77 12.11
CA ILE A 438 13.10 14.19 13.05
C ILE A 438 11.89 14.68 12.24
N ASP A 439 10.69 14.54 12.78
CA ASP A 439 9.42 15.01 12.20
C ASP A 439 9.15 14.48 10.77
N CYS A 440 9.42 13.20 10.59
CA CYS A 440 9.24 12.53 9.30
C CYS A 440 7.79 12.19 8.95
N PHE A 441 6.82 12.55 9.77
CA PHE A 441 5.41 12.22 9.51
C PHE A 441 4.87 13.11 8.39
N THR A 442 4.38 12.45 7.34
CA THR A 442 3.81 13.13 6.17
C THR A 442 2.66 12.33 5.61
N ALA A 443 1.67 13.03 5.05
CA ALA A 443 0.57 12.43 4.32
C ALA A 443 0.95 12.31 2.83
N PRO A 444 1.19 11.10 2.29
CA PRO A 444 1.62 10.92 0.90
C PRO A 444 0.63 11.50 -0.12
N CYS A 445 -0.66 11.56 0.23
CA CYS A 445 -1.69 12.15 -0.62
C CYS A 445 -1.48 13.65 -0.86
N LYS A 446 -0.93 14.40 0.11
CA LYS A 446 -0.57 15.83 -0.08
C LYS A 446 0.51 15.97 -1.17
N GLY A 447 1.57 15.18 -1.09
CA GLY A 447 2.64 15.16 -2.11
C GLY A 447 2.16 14.65 -3.48
N GLY A 448 1.14 13.78 -3.51
CA GLY A 448 0.52 13.30 -4.75
C GLY A 448 -0.41 14.31 -5.44
N CYS A 449 -0.78 15.38 -4.75
CA CYS A 449 -1.62 16.46 -5.29
C CYS A 449 -0.75 17.55 -5.91
N PRO A 450 -0.92 17.91 -7.21
CA PRO A 450 -0.13 18.97 -7.85
C PRO A 450 -0.23 20.35 -7.19
N ILE A 451 -1.29 20.60 -6.42
CA ILE A 451 -1.50 21.83 -5.64
C ILE A 451 -1.33 21.61 -4.13
N HIS A 452 -0.79 20.46 -3.72
CA HIS A 452 -0.48 20.13 -2.32
C HIS A 452 -1.62 20.43 -1.33
N GLN A 453 -2.88 20.06 -1.69
CA GLN A 453 -4.05 20.31 -0.83
C GLN A 453 -3.89 19.63 0.55
N ASP A 454 -4.46 20.26 1.57
CA ASP A 454 -4.47 19.78 2.96
C ASP A 454 -5.54 18.70 3.13
N ILE A 455 -5.26 17.53 2.54
CA ILE A 455 -6.22 16.45 2.32
C ILE A 455 -6.70 15.81 3.63
N PRO A 456 -5.85 15.35 4.56
CA PRO A 456 -6.33 14.80 5.83
C PRO A 456 -7.18 15.80 6.60
N GLU A 457 -6.78 17.06 6.60
CA GLU A 457 -7.38 18.14 7.37
C GLU A 457 -8.80 18.45 6.87
N TYR A 458 -9.03 18.60 5.56
CA TYR A 458 -10.40 18.81 5.08
C TYR A 458 -11.28 17.56 5.18
N ILE A 459 -10.70 16.35 5.11
CA ILE A 459 -11.44 15.10 5.34
C ILE A 459 -11.90 15.03 6.80
N GLU A 460 -11.04 15.40 7.72
CA GLU A 460 -11.38 15.44 9.14
C GLU A 460 -12.49 16.47 9.45
N LEU A 461 -12.42 17.66 8.85
CA LEU A 461 -13.51 18.63 8.93
C LEU A 461 -14.83 18.06 8.38
N CYS A 462 -14.79 17.33 7.25
CA CYS A 462 -15.97 16.65 6.71
C CYS A 462 -16.52 15.59 7.68
N ARG A 463 -15.64 14.83 8.33
CA ARG A 463 -16.01 13.84 9.36
C ARG A 463 -16.76 14.49 10.52
N LYS A 464 -16.33 15.67 10.92
CA LYS A 464 -16.96 16.48 11.97
C LYS A 464 -18.22 17.21 11.51
N GLY A 465 -18.62 17.08 10.23
CA GLY A 465 -19.79 17.78 9.66
C GLY A 465 -19.54 19.27 9.37
N LEU A 466 -18.30 19.74 9.48
CA LEU A 466 -17.90 21.14 9.29
C LEU A 466 -17.60 21.43 7.81
N PHE A 467 -18.60 21.28 6.94
CA PHE A 467 -18.44 21.38 5.48
C PHE A 467 -18.08 22.78 4.99
N GLY A 468 -18.54 23.85 5.66
CA GLY A 468 -18.15 25.23 5.33
C GLY A 468 -16.66 25.46 5.55
N PRO A 469 -16.13 25.22 6.75
CA PRO A 469 -14.69 25.24 7.01
C PRO A 469 -13.87 24.30 6.12
N ALA A 470 -14.38 23.09 5.81
CA ALA A 470 -13.74 22.18 4.89
C ALA A 470 -13.59 22.75 3.47
N LEU A 471 -14.66 23.33 2.93
CA LEU A 471 -14.61 23.97 1.61
C LEU A 471 -13.72 25.21 1.62
N LYS A 472 -13.74 26.01 2.67
CA LYS A 472 -12.84 27.16 2.82
C LYS A 472 -11.38 26.70 2.74
N LEU A 473 -11.01 25.67 3.50
CA LEU A 473 -9.65 25.11 3.47
C LEU A 473 -9.29 24.55 2.08
N ILE A 474 -10.23 23.88 1.41
CA ILE A 474 -10.02 23.39 0.03
C ILE A 474 -9.71 24.57 -0.91
N THR A 475 -10.46 25.65 -0.81
CA THR A 475 -10.36 26.78 -1.74
C THR A 475 -9.15 27.69 -1.49
N GLU A 476 -8.39 27.47 -0.41
CA GLU A 476 -7.09 28.13 -0.22
C GLU A 476 -6.11 27.77 -1.35
N LYS A 477 -6.14 26.51 -1.81
CA LYS A 477 -5.27 25.99 -2.89
C LYS A 477 -6.01 25.59 -4.16
N ASN A 478 -7.32 25.41 -4.13
CA ASN A 478 -8.12 24.87 -5.23
C ASN A 478 -9.27 25.79 -5.60
N ALA A 479 -9.06 26.62 -6.59
CA ALA A 479 -10.06 27.57 -7.09
C ALA A 479 -11.32 26.92 -7.71
N LEU A 480 -11.26 25.62 -8.05
CA LEU A 480 -12.28 24.90 -8.83
C LEU A 480 -12.76 23.62 -8.10
N PRO A 481 -13.36 23.74 -6.90
CA PRO A 481 -13.69 22.58 -6.08
C PRO A 481 -14.77 21.67 -6.69
N PHE A 482 -15.71 22.19 -7.47
CA PHE A 482 -16.74 21.39 -8.14
C PHE A 482 -16.18 20.65 -9.37
N ILE A 483 -15.43 21.33 -10.23
CA ILE A 483 -14.79 20.71 -11.40
C ILE A 483 -13.83 19.62 -10.92
N THR A 484 -12.93 19.92 -10.00
CA THR A 484 -11.94 18.95 -9.52
C THR A 484 -12.55 17.87 -8.61
N GLY A 485 -13.66 18.15 -7.95
CA GLY A 485 -14.45 17.15 -7.22
C GLY A 485 -15.12 16.13 -8.14
N THR A 486 -15.34 16.50 -9.41
CA THR A 486 -16.03 15.66 -10.39
C THR A 486 -15.06 14.92 -11.32
N ILE A 487 -14.07 15.61 -11.91
CA ILE A 487 -13.24 15.05 -12.98
C ILE A 487 -11.74 15.05 -12.71
N CYS A 488 -11.29 15.31 -11.47
CA CYS A 488 -9.86 15.20 -11.13
C CYS A 488 -9.35 13.78 -11.35
N ALA A 489 -8.15 13.65 -11.91
CA ALA A 489 -7.42 12.39 -12.09
C ALA A 489 -6.97 11.72 -10.76
N HIS A 490 -7.31 12.29 -9.61
CA HIS A 490 -7.13 11.80 -8.24
C HIS A 490 -5.78 11.08 -7.95
N ARG A 491 -4.67 11.58 -8.47
CA ARG A 491 -3.32 11.05 -8.19
C ARG A 491 -3.01 10.92 -6.69
N CYS A 492 -3.62 11.75 -5.85
CA CYS A 492 -3.54 11.65 -4.40
C CYS A 492 -4.07 10.31 -3.86
N GLN A 493 -5.10 9.72 -4.49
CA GLN A 493 -5.66 8.43 -4.10
C GLN A 493 -4.67 7.28 -4.37
N SER A 494 -3.93 7.32 -5.47
CA SER A 494 -2.90 6.30 -5.75
C SER A 494 -1.75 6.33 -4.73
N LYS A 495 -1.46 7.49 -4.14
CA LYS A 495 -0.44 7.66 -3.10
C LYS A 495 -0.95 7.38 -1.68
N CYS A 496 -2.25 7.22 -1.48
CA CYS A 496 -2.84 7.04 -0.15
C CYS A 496 -2.29 5.78 0.55
N THR A 497 -1.82 5.92 1.79
CA THR A 497 -1.34 4.81 2.64
C THR A 497 -2.40 3.72 2.81
N ARG A 498 -3.67 4.09 2.76
CA ARG A 498 -4.79 3.16 2.87
C ARG A 498 -4.78 2.06 1.79
N ASN A 499 -4.13 2.27 0.66
CA ASN A 499 -3.92 1.21 -0.35
C ASN A 499 -3.10 0.01 0.17
N PHE A 500 -2.41 0.13 1.30
CA PHE A 500 -1.76 -1.00 1.97
C PHE A 500 -2.69 -1.76 2.93
N TYR A 501 -3.89 -1.24 3.16
CA TYR A 501 -4.92 -1.83 4.02
C TYR A 501 -5.99 -2.54 3.19
N ASP A 502 -6.77 -1.75 2.48
CA ASP A 502 -7.93 -2.17 1.69
C ASP A 502 -7.96 -1.39 0.36
N GLU A 503 -8.47 -0.20 0.35
CA GLU A 503 -8.52 0.70 -0.81
C GLU A 503 -8.30 2.15 -0.38
N SER A 504 -7.88 3.01 -1.31
CA SER A 504 -7.67 4.42 -1.00
C SER A 504 -8.90 5.09 -0.42
N VAL A 505 -8.70 6.13 0.40
CA VAL A 505 -9.77 7.06 0.77
C VAL A 505 -10.34 7.70 -0.50
N GLN A 506 -11.67 7.84 -0.59
CA GLN A 506 -12.37 8.49 -1.71
C GLN A 506 -12.22 10.03 -1.63
N ILE A 507 -10.99 10.48 -1.82
CA ILE A 507 -10.57 11.88 -1.63
C ILE A 507 -11.33 12.82 -2.56
N ARG A 508 -11.51 12.44 -3.84
CA ARG A 508 -12.22 13.21 -4.84
C ARG A 508 -13.68 13.40 -4.44
N ASP A 509 -14.33 12.33 -4.04
CA ASP A 509 -15.77 12.35 -3.71
C ASP A 509 -16.03 13.09 -2.40
N THR A 510 -15.14 12.98 -1.40
CA THR A 510 -15.21 13.76 -0.16
C THR A 510 -15.02 15.25 -0.43
N LYS A 511 -14.13 15.64 -1.34
CA LYS A 511 -13.98 17.02 -1.78
C LYS A 511 -15.26 17.55 -2.45
N LEU A 512 -15.88 16.77 -3.33
CA LEU A 512 -17.15 17.15 -3.95
C LEU A 512 -18.29 17.27 -2.92
N LEU A 513 -18.31 16.40 -1.93
CA LEU A 513 -19.26 16.47 -0.82
C LEU A 513 -19.09 17.78 -0.03
N ALA A 514 -17.84 18.15 0.30
CA ALA A 514 -17.53 19.43 0.95
C ALA A 514 -17.98 20.62 0.09
N ALA A 515 -17.71 20.57 -1.22
CA ALA A 515 -18.15 21.60 -2.16
C ALA A 515 -19.68 21.74 -2.14
N LYS A 516 -20.41 20.64 -2.31
CA LYS A 516 -21.89 20.66 -2.35
C LYS A 516 -22.51 21.15 -1.05
N LYS A 517 -22.03 20.71 0.10
CA LYS A 517 -22.61 21.05 1.41
C LYS A 517 -22.10 22.38 1.99
N GLY A 518 -20.86 22.76 1.69
CA GLY A 518 -20.20 23.95 2.21
C GLY A 518 -20.43 25.22 1.37
N TYR A 519 -20.92 25.09 0.12
CA TYR A 519 -20.96 26.19 -0.85
C TYR A 519 -21.70 27.44 -0.36
N GLY A 520 -22.91 27.28 0.18
CA GLY A 520 -23.70 28.39 0.68
C GLY A 520 -23.00 29.16 1.79
N ALA A 521 -22.34 28.43 2.73
CA ALA A 521 -21.59 29.05 3.82
C ALA A 521 -20.37 29.83 3.30
N LEU A 522 -19.62 29.23 2.37
CA LEU A 522 -18.46 29.88 1.77
C LEU A 522 -18.84 31.13 1.01
N MET A 523 -19.88 31.06 0.16
CA MET A 523 -20.36 32.22 -0.62
C MET A 523 -20.84 33.38 0.25
N ALA A 524 -21.38 33.09 1.43
CA ALA A 524 -21.78 34.13 2.41
C ALA A 524 -20.59 34.74 3.14
N ASP A 525 -19.49 33.99 3.33
CA ASP A 525 -18.30 34.45 4.05
C ASP A 525 -17.35 35.28 3.18
N ILE A 526 -17.39 35.12 1.85
CA ILE A 526 -16.49 35.82 0.92
C ILE A 526 -16.75 37.32 0.97
N LYS A 527 -15.71 38.09 1.26
CA LYS A 527 -15.66 39.56 1.17
C LYS A 527 -14.78 39.95 -0.02
N VAL A 528 -15.26 40.92 -0.80
CA VAL A 528 -14.44 41.52 -1.87
C VAL A 528 -13.31 42.31 -1.21
N PRO A 529 -12.03 41.98 -1.48
CA PRO A 529 -10.92 42.71 -0.88
C PRO A 529 -10.78 44.12 -1.47
N GLU A 530 -10.03 44.96 -0.77
CA GLU A 530 -9.64 46.27 -1.31
C GLU A 530 -8.73 46.08 -2.52
N LYS A 531 -8.92 46.95 -3.53
CA LYS A 531 -8.14 46.90 -4.77
C LYS A 531 -6.69 47.31 -4.55
N VAL A 532 -5.77 46.51 -5.03
CA VAL A 532 -4.33 46.81 -5.05
C VAL A 532 -4.03 47.77 -6.20
N ALA A 533 -3.58 48.97 -5.89
CA ALA A 533 -3.25 49.97 -6.91
C ALA A 533 -2.05 49.56 -7.78
N GLY A 534 -2.06 49.92 -9.06
CA GLY A 534 -0.95 49.75 -9.97
C GLY A 534 -0.79 48.36 -10.58
N LYS A 535 -1.65 47.40 -10.21
CA LYS A 535 -1.66 46.05 -10.78
C LYS A 535 -3.01 45.75 -11.42
N LYS A 536 -3.02 45.43 -12.72
CA LYS A 536 -4.20 45.05 -13.49
C LYS A 536 -3.85 43.91 -14.43
N ALA A 537 -4.56 42.79 -14.34
CA ALA A 537 -4.25 41.56 -15.10
C ALA A 537 -5.29 41.32 -16.22
N ALA A 538 -4.82 40.99 -17.41
CA ALA A 538 -5.63 40.41 -18.48
C ALA A 538 -5.36 38.92 -18.60
N ILE A 539 -6.43 38.12 -18.66
CA ILE A 539 -6.36 36.67 -18.79
C ILE A 539 -7.02 36.28 -20.11
N ILE A 540 -6.23 35.74 -21.04
CA ILE A 540 -6.68 35.31 -22.37
C ILE A 540 -7.01 33.81 -22.29
N GLY A 541 -8.32 33.49 -22.27
CA GLY A 541 -8.87 32.15 -22.15
C GLY A 541 -9.55 31.89 -20.80
N GLY A 542 -10.84 31.54 -20.86
CA GLY A 542 -11.72 31.27 -19.74
C GLY A 542 -11.87 29.78 -19.39
N GLY A 543 -10.83 28.98 -19.66
CA GLY A 543 -10.75 27.60 -19.20
C GLY A 543 -10.33 27.49 -17.74
N PRO A 544 -10.14 26.26 -17.20
CA PRO A 544 -9.82 26.04 -15.79
C PRO A 544 -8.64 26.87 -15.28
N THR A 545 -7.55 26.95 -16.04
CA THR A 545 -6.37 27.75 -15.67
C THR A 545 -6.68 29.23 -15.58
N GLY A 546 -7.45 29.77 -16.54
CA GLY A 546 -7.82 31.20 -16.54
C GLY A 546 -8.77 31.54 -15.39
N ILE A 547 -9.79 30.73 -15.14
CA ILE A 547 -10.71 30.90 -14.01
C ILE A 547 -9.96 30.86 -12.67
N ALA A 548 -9.03 29.87 -12.51
CA ALA A 548 -8.22 29.75 -11.29
C ALA A 548 -7.28 30.95 -11.08
N ALA A 549 -6.63 31.43 -12.14
CA ALA A 549 -5.76 32.62 -12.06
C ALA A 549 -6.58 33.85 -11.64
N ALA A 550 -7.74 34.06 -12.25
CA ALA A 550 -8.65 35.15 -11.89
C ALA A 550 -9.14 35.07 -10.44
N TYR A 551 -9.46 33.83 -9.98
CA TYR A 551 -9.83 33.57 -8.59
C TYR A 551 -8.73 34.00 -7.61
N PHE A 552 -7.50 33.55 -7.82
CA PHE A 552 -6.39 33.88 -6.91
C PHE A 552 -6.03 35.37 -6.93
N LEU A 553 -6.03 36.00 -8.10
CA LEU A 553 -5.79 37.44 -8.23
C LEU A 553 -6.92 38.26 -7.57
N GLY A 554 -8.18 37.93 -7.86
CA GLY A 554 -9.33 38.59 -7.28
C GLY A 554 -9.37 38.48 -5.76
N ARG A 555 -9.03 37.28 -5.22
CA ARG A 555 -8.89 37.07 -3.78
C ARG A 555 -7.81 37.97 -3.14
N ALA A 556 -6.74 38.25 -3.88
CA ALA A 556 -5.69 39.16 -3.45
C ALA A 556 -5.96 40.64 -3.72
N GLY A 557 -7.15 41.00 -4.18
CA GLY A 557 -7.52 42.40 -4.49
C GLY A 557 -6.94 42.93 -5.80
N ILE A 558 -6.37 42.09 -6.66
CA ILE A 558 -5.84 42.50 -7.95
C ILE A 558 -6.96 42.52 -8.99
N GLU A 559 -7.13 43.63 -9.70
CA GLU A 559 -8.11 43.76 -10.78
C GLU A 559 -7.78 42.82 -11.93
N ALA A 560 -8.66 41.88 -12.23
CA ALA A 560 -8.50 40.88 -13.27
C ALA A 560 -9.68 40.89 -14.25
N THR A 561 -9.39 40.77 -15.55
CA THR A 561 -10.39 40.62 -16.61
C THR A 561 -10.08 39.35 -17.43
N ILE A 562 -11.08 38.45 -17.54
CA ILE A 562 -11.01 37.27 -18.42
C ILE A 562 -11.58 37.66 -19.80
N PHE A 563 -10.82 37.30 -20.85
CA PHE A 563 -11.27 37.40 -22.26
C PHE A 563 -11.48 35.99 -22.80
N GLU A 564 -12.73 35.64 -23.14
CA GLU A 564 -13.09 34.28 -23.62
C GLU A 564 -13.79 34.40 -24.98
N ARG A 565 -13.38 33.64 -25.97
CA ARG A 565 -13.96 33.64 -27.32
C ARG A 565 -15.32 32.94 -27.39
N GLU A 566 -15.56 31.98 -26.54
CA GLU A 566 -16.83 31.25 -26.45
C GLU A 566 -17.85 32.07 -25.60
N GLU A 567 -19.12 31.71 -25.70
CA GLU A 567 -20.24 32.42 -25.01
C GLU A 567 -20.16 32.32 -23.48
N LYS A 568 -19.53 31.28 -22.94
CA LYS A 568 -19.42 31.01 -21.50
C LYS A 568 -18.00 30.52 -21.12
N LEU A 569 -17.61 30.80 -19.86
CA LEU A 569 -16.41 30.26 -19.29
C LEU A 569 -16.52 28.73 -19.06
N GLY A 570 -15.38 28.05 -18.96
CA GLY A 570 -15.28 26.63 -18.61
C GLY A 570 -14.36 25.84 -19.54
N GLY A 571 -14.05 26.35 -20.74
CA GLY A 571 -13.11 25.70 -21.66
C GLY A 571 -13.47 24.25 -22.00
N VAL A 572 -12.47 23.37 -22.11
CA VAL A 572 -12.63 21.94 -22.44
C VAL A 572 -13.64 21.22 -21.53
N PRO A 573 -13.68 21.41 -20.21
CA PRO A 573 -14.72 20.84 -19.35
C PRO A 573 -16.15 21.16 -19.79
N ARG A 574 -16.41 22.39 -20.23
CA ARG A 574 -17.74 22.80 -20.68
C ARG A 574 -18.06 22.34 -22.09
N TYR A 575 -17.12 22.47 -23.02
CA TYR A 575 -17.45 22.32 -24.44
C TYR A 575 -17.08 20.96 -25.04
N VAL A 576 -16.22 20.19 -24.40
CA VAL A 576 -15.70 18.91 -24.93
C VAL A 576 -16.01 17.72 -24.02
N ILE A 577 -15.75 17.82 -22.73
CA ILE A 577 -16.00 16.70 -21.81
C ILE A 577 -17.52 16.42 -21.76
N PRO A 578 -17.95 15.15 -21.89
CA PRO A 578 -19.38 14.80 -21.92
C PRO A 578 -20.15 15.21 -20.67
N ALA A 579 -21.43 15.54 -20.85
CA ALA A 579 -22.32 15.96 -19.76
C ALA A 579 -22.50 14.84 -18.68
N PHE A 580 -22.38 13.58 -19.05
CA PHE A 580 -22.42 12.47 -18.09
C PHE A 580 -21.16 12.40 -17.20
N ARG A 581 -20.07 13.07 -17.58
CA ARG A 581 -18.86 13.22 -16.76
C ARG A 581 -18.92 14.46 -15.87
N ILE A 582 -19.32 15.59 -16.44
CA ILE A 582 -19.46 16.86 -15.73
C ILE A 582 -20.61 17.68 -16.30
N CYS A 583 -21.53 18.09 -15.42
CA CYS A 583 -22.64 18.97 -15.81
C CYS A 583 -22.22 20.44 -15.77
N ASP A 584 -22.92 21.28 -16.55
CA ASP A 584 -22.65 22.70 -16.62
C ASP A 584 -22.86 23.42 -15.28
N GLU A 585 -23.81 22.96 -14.45
CA GLU A 585 -24.04 23.51 -13.11
C GLU A 585 -22.80 23.46 -12.20
N ALA A 586 -22.03 22.39 -12.28
CA ALA A 586 -20.78 22.24 -11.51
C ALA A 586 -19.74 23.30 -11.93
N ILE A 587 -19.67 23.57 -13.23
CA ILE A 587 -18.76 24.59 -13.78
C ILE A 587 -19.25 26.01 -13.39
N ASP A 588 -20.56 26.24 -13.49
CA ASP A 588 -21.17 27.53 -13.15
C ASP A 588 -20.95 27.90 -11.67
N LYS A 589 -20.96 26.93 -10.75
CA LYS A 589 -20.66 27.15 -9.33
C LYS A 589 -19.21 27.59 -9.09
N ASP A 590 -18.24 27.01 -9.78
CA ASP A 590 -16.83 27.41 -9.67
C ASP A 590 -16.62 28.80 -10.33
N VAL A 591 -17.30 29.11 -11.45
CA VAL A 591 -17.30 30.45 -12.07
C VAL A 591 -17.86 31.49 -11.12
N ALA A 592 -19.04 31.24 -10.53
CA ALA A 592 -19.68 32.15 -9.59
C ALA A 592 -18.82 32.39 -8.32
N LEU A 593 -18.05 31.38 -7.88
CA LEU A 593 -17.09 31.52 -6.78
C LEU A 593 -15.99 32.54 -7.13
N MET A 594 -15.46 32.47 -8.34
CA MET A 594 -14.45 33.41 -8.85
C MET A 594 -15.04 34.81 -9.02
N GLU A 595 -16.22 34.94 -9.63
CA GLU A 595 -16.92 36.22 -9.84
C GLU A 595 -17.21 36.95 -8.53
N ARG A 596 -17.38 36.22 -7.42
CA ARG A 596 -17.63 36.79 -6.09
C ARG A 596 -16.50 37.72 -5.62
N TYR A 597 -15.30 37.57 -6.15
CA TYR A 597 -14.17 38.47 -5.89
C TYR A 597 -14.07 39.69 -6.81
N GLY A 598 -15.13 39.97 -7.62
CA GLY A 598 -15.20 41.16 -8.47
C GLY A 598 -14.38 41.09 -9.76
N VAL A 599 -14.12 39.90 -10.24
CA VAL A 599 -13.44 39.66 -11.54
C VAL A 599 -14.37 40.02 -12.70
N GLU A 600 -13.84 40.77 -13.68
CA GLU A 600 -14.57 41.11 -14.90
C GLU A 600 -14.48 39.97 -15.92
N VAL A 601 -15.58 39.65 -16.62
CA VAL A 601 -15.64 38.60 -17.63
C VAL A 601 -16.13 39.16 -18.95
N LYS A 602 -15.41 38.93 -20.05
CA LYS A 602 -15.76 39.31 -21.44
C LYS A 602 -15.77 38.10 -22.32
N CYS A 603 -16.97 37.59 -22.64
CA CYS A 603 -17.19 36.41 -23.49
C CYS A 603 -17.67 36.78 -24.89
N GLY A 604 -17.63 35.81 -25.81
CA GLY A 604 -18.22 35.88 -27.15
C GLY A 604 -17.39 36.61 -28.20
N ALA A 605 -16.12 36.93 -27.87
CA ALA A 605 -15.21 37.57 -28.81
C ALA A 605 -13.75 37.17 -28.60
N PRO A 606 -12.92 37.11 -29.63
CA PRO A 606 -11.48 36.96 -29.50
C PRO A 606 -10.88 38.03 -28.60
N ALA A 607 -9.85 37.66 -27.83
CA ALA A 607 -9.13 38.64 -27.01
C ALA A 607 -8.40 39.66 -27.88
N PRO A 608 -8.25 40.94 -27.40
CA PRO A 608 -7.35 41.90 -28.05
C PRO A 608 -5.90 41.40 -28.07
N SER A 609 -5.09 41.95 -28.95
CA SER A 609 -3.66 41.67 -28.98
C SER A 609 -2.97 42.07 -27.69
N VAL A 610 -1.80 41.49 -27.39
CA VAL A 610 -1.00 41.84 -26.21
C VAL A 610 -0.66 43.32 -26.17
N GLU A 611 -0.39 43.93 -27.33
CA GLU A 611 -0.10 45.36 -27.45
C GLU A 611 -1.32 46.24 -27.12
N GLU A 612 -2.50 45.84 -27.60
CA GLU A 612 -3.75 46.57 -27.29
C GLU A 612 -4.11 46.44 -25.80
N LEU A 613 -3.94 45.26 -25.19
CA LEU A 613 -4.16 45.09 -23.78
C LEU A 613 -3.23 45.96 -22.93
N LYS A 614 -1.94 46.07 -23.30
CA LYS A 614 -0.99 46.98 -22.62
C LYS A 614 -1.42 48.44 -22.77
N LYS A 615 -1.91 48.87 -23.95
CA LYS A 615 -2.45 50.23 -24.18
C LYS A 615 -3.74 50.49 -23.35
N CYS A 616 -4.52 49.46 -23.06
CA CYS A 616 -5.67 49.53 -22.18
C CYS A 616 -5.33 49.52 -20.67
N GLY A 617 -4.03 49.57 -20.34
CA GLY A 617 -3.56 49.67 -18.96
C GLY A 617 -3.39 48.36 -18.21
N TYR A 618 -3.48 47.20 -18.87
CA TYR A 618 -3.15 45.94 -18.26
C TYR A 618 -1.65 45.84 -18.05
N THR A 619 -1.23 45.63 -16.81
CA THR A 619 0.18 45.54 -16.39
C THR A 619 0.72 44.12 -16.46
N HIS A 620 -0.15 43.11 -16.42
CA HIS A 620 0.20 41.68 -16.45
C HIS A 620 -0.76 40.94 -17.39
N ILE A 621 -0.26 40.06 -18.22
CA ILE A 621 -1.05 39.32 -19.19
C ILE A 621 -0.75 37.83 -19.05
N LEU A 622 -1.80 37.02 -18.91
CA LEU A 622 -1.73 35.56 -18.90
C LEU A 622 -2.38 34.99 -20.14
N ILE A 623 -1.65 34.13 -20.86
CA ILE A 623 -2.19 33.33 -21.97
C ILE A 623 -2.53 31.94 -21.41
N ALA A 624 -3.83 31.61 -21.39
CA ALA A 624 -4.39 30.37 -20.84
C ALA A 624 -5.38 29.73 -21.84
N THR A 625 -5.04 29.75 -23.12
CA THR A 625 -5.92 29.34 -24.23
C THR A 625 -6.10 27.83 -24.40
N GLY A 626 -5.32 27.04 -23.68
CA GLY A 626 -5.40 25.57 -23.72
C GLY A 626 -4.85 24.93 -24.98
N ALA A 627 -5.20 23.67 -25.24
CA ALA A 627 -4.79 22.86 -26.39
C ALA A 627 -6.04 22.36 -27.14
N TRP A 628 -6.51 23.12 -28.14
CA TRP A 628 -7.78 22.88 -28.83
C TRP A 628 -7.63 22.16 -30.18
N GLN A 629 -6.42 21.95 -30.68
CA GLN A 629 -6.21 21.26 -31.94
C GLN A 629 -6.05 19.77 -31.72
N ALA A 630 -6.91 18.96 -32.34
CA ALA A 630 -6.73 17.51 -32.32
C ALA A 630 -5.45 17.12 -33.08
N GLY A 631 -4.74 16.13 -32.56
CA GLY A 631 -3.62 15.50 -33.27
C GLY A 631 -4.10 14.92 -34.60
N LYS A 632 -3.32 15.14 -35.66
CA LYS A 632 -3.67 14.67 -37.00
C LYS A 632 -3.31 13.19 -37.15
N LEU A 633 -4.30 12.40 -37.56
CA LEU A 633 -4.13 11.03 -38.00
C LEU A 633 -4.19 11.07 -39.53
N ASP A 634 -3.05 10.83 -40.20
CA ASP A 634 -2.92 10.98 -41.63
C ASP A 634 -3.12 9.62 -42.32
N ILE A 635 -4.38 9.23 -42.42
CA ILE A 635 -4.82 8.02 -43.15
C ILE A 635 -5.98 8.37 -44.07
N PRO A 636 -6.13 7.66 -45.22
CA PRO A 636 -7.31 7.79 -46.08
C PRO A 636 -8.61 7.40 -45.33
N GLY A 637 -9.69 8.09 -45.66
CA GLY A 637 -11.02 7.72 -45.20
C GLY A 637 -11.80 8.81 -44.46
N ASN A 638 -12.90 8.43 -43.80
CA ASN A 638 -13.76 9.31 -43.01
C ASN A 638 -13.17 9.48 -41.57
N VAL A 639 -12.24 10.42 -41.43
CA VAL A 639 -11.52 10.69 -40.16
C VAL A 639 -11.92 12.05 -39.60
N LYS A 640 -12.40 12.09 -38.35
CA LYS A 640 -12.69 13.32 -37.59
C LYS A 640 -11.74 13.47 -36.41
N GLY A 641 -11.31 14.71 -36.12
CA GLY A 641 -10.57 15.01 -34.90
C GLY A 641 -11.48 14.99 -33.67
N VAL A 642 -10.98 14.41 -32.58
CA VAL A 642 -11.77 14.15 -31.36
C VAL A 642 -12.38 15.41 -30.75
N ILE A 643 -11.66 16.52 -30.66
CA ILE A 643 -12.13 17.76 -30.01
C ILE A 643 -13.36 18.34 -30.72
N GLY A 644 -13.29 18.51 -32.05
CA GLY A 644 -14.41 19.04 -32.86
C GLY A 644 -15.60 18.10 -32.83
N TRP A 645 -15.36 16.78 -32.95
CA TRP A 645 -16.41 15.79 -32.91
C TRP A 645 -17.11 15.72 -31.54
N MET A 646 -16.36 15.74 -30.45
CA MET A 646 -16.92 15.76 -29.09
C MET A 646 -17.75 17.03 -28.82
N LYS A 647 -17.28 18.19 -29.31
CA LYS A 647 -18.03 19.47 -29.24
C LYS A 647 -19.35 19.35 -29.99
N GLU A 648 -19.35 18.76 -31.20
CA GLU A 648 -20.55 18.48 -31.98
C GLU A 648 -21.50 17.53 -31.23
N MET A 649 -21.02 16.41 -30.74
CA MET A 649 -21.83 15.41 -30.02
C MET A 649 -22.43 15.94 -28.73
N LYS A 650 -21.75 16.84 -28.01
CA LYS A 650 -22.25 17.43 -26.76
C LYS A 650 -23.53 18.29 -26.98
N THR A 651 -23.75 18.80 -28.18
CA THR A 651 -24.96 19.56 -28.53
C THR A 651 -26.15 18.68 -28.93
N GLN A 652 -25.92 17.37 -29.16
CA GLN A 652 -26.95 16.41 -29.53
C GLN A 652 -27.74 15.95 -28.29
N VAL A 653 -29.08 15.94 -28.43
CA VAL A 653 -29.99 15.55 -27.35
C VAL A 653 -30.47 14.11 -27.50
N LYS A 654 -30.36 13.53 -28.67
CA LYS A 654 -30.83 12.18 -29.02
C LYS A 654 -29.74 11.36 -29.70
N PRO A 655 -29.81 10.03 -29.65
CA PRO A 655 -28.94 9.17 -30.45
C PRO A 655 -28.99 9.55 -31.92
N CYS A 656 -27.83 9.68 -32.56
CA CYS A 656 -27.70 10.15 -33.94
C CYS A 656 -26.66 9.34 -34.75
N LEU A 657 -26.14 8.27 -34.18
CA LEU A 657 -25.19 7.35 -34.82
C LEU A 657 -25.84 5.98 -35.00
N ASP A 658 -25.54 5.34 -36.12
CA ASP A 658 -26.06 4.00 -36.42
C ASP A 658 -24.97 3.04 -36.98
N GLY A 659 -23.79 3.57 -37.28
CA GLY A 659 -22.65 2.84 -37.83
C GLY A 659 -21.61 2.37 -36.80
N HIS A 660 -20.52 1.85 -37.32
CA HIS A 660 -19.35 1.41 -36.53
C HIS A 660 -18.36 2.55 -36.37
N VAL A 661 -18.14 2.96 -35.11
CA VAL A 661 -17.19 4.02 -34.78
C VAL A 661 -15.90 3.44 -34.19
N VAL A 662 -14.76 3.83 -34.74
CA VAL A 662 -13.44 3.45 -34.24
C VAL A 662 -12.73 4.68 -33.72
N VAL A 663 -12.30 4.62 -32.45
CA VAL A 663 -11.52 5.68 -31.79
C VAL A 663 -10.05 5.25 -31.76
N VAL A 664 -9.20 6.03 -32.41
CA VAL A 664 -7.75 5.76 -32.46
C VAL A 664 -7.05 6.58 -31.38
N GLY A 665 -6.53 5.90 -30.37
CA GLY A 665 -5.88 6.51 -29.20
C GLY A 665 -6.28 5.82 -27.90
N ALA A 666 -5.62 6.17 -26.80
CA ALA A 666 -5.84 5.49 -25.52
C ALA A 666 -5.70 6.42 -24.29
N GLY A 667 -5.88 7.71 -24.45
CA GLY A 667 -6.01 8.67 -23.37
C GLY A 667 -7.44 8.76 -22.81
N ASN A 668 -7.66 9.54 -21.75
CA ASN A 668 -9.00 9.77 -21.19
C ASN A 668 -9.97 10.33 -22.24
N THR A 669 -9.51 11.20 -23.14
CA THR A 669 -10.30 11.75 -24.25
C THR A 669 -10.79 10.64 -25.20
N ALA A 670 -9.96 9.61 -25.45
CA ALA A 670 -10.36 8.45 -26.26
C ALA A 670 -11.44 7.61 -25.54
N MET A 671 -11.31 7.40 -24.23
CA MET A 671 -12.32 6.70 -23.42
C MET A 671 -13.66 7.45 -23.47
N ASP A 672 -13.64 8.75 -23.27
CA ASP A 672 -14.84 9.59 -23.35
C ASP A 672 -15.48 9.55 -24.75
N ALA A 673 -14.69 9.67 -25.80
CA ALA A 673 -15.19 9.61 -27.18
C ALA A 673 -15.84 8.26 -27.51
N ALA A 674 -15.23 7.17 -27.11
CA ALA A 674 -15.79 5.84 -27.33
C ALA A 674 -17.10 5.61 -26.57
N ARG A 675 -17.20 6.08 -25.33
CA ARG A 675 -18.44 6.04 -24.54
C ARG A 675 -19.52 6.94 -25.12
N VAL A 676 -19.16 8.13 -25.63
CA VAL A 676 -20.12 9.01 -26.34
C VAL A 676 -20.64 8.31 -27.58
N ALA A 677 -19.77 7.71 -28.42
CA ALA A 677 -20.21 6.99 -29.61
C ALA A 677 -21.23 5.90 -29.25
N LYS A 678 -20.97 5.10 -28.20
CA LYS A 678 -21.87 4.06 -27.73
C LYS A 678 -23.21 4.62 -27.27
N ARG A 679 -23.21 5.69 -26.48
CA ARG A 679 -24.41 6.34 -25.94
C ARG A 679 -25.24 7.06 -27.03
N MET A 680 -24.55 7.50 -28.09
CA MET A 680 -25.19 8.15 -29.26
C MET A 680 -25.74 7.14 -30.29
N GLY A 681 -25.70 5.83 -30.00
CA GLY A 681 -26.39 4.80 -30.76
C GLY A 681 -25.51 4.06 -31.76
N ALA A 682 -24.21 4.24 -31.79
CA ALA A 682 -23.32 3.51 -32.68
C ALA A 682 -23.50 1.98 -32.55
N ALA A 683 -23.57 1.28 -33.68
CA ALA A 683 -23.70 -0.19 -33.75
C ALA A 683 -22.56 -0.89 -33.00
N SER A 684 -21.34 -0.36 -33.14
CA SER A 684 -20.23 -0.70 -32.26
C SER A 684 -19.35 0.52 -32.03
N SER A 685 -18.69 0.54 -30.87
CA SER A 685 -17.65 1.49 -30.53
C SER A 685 -16.39 0.73 -30.17
N THR A 686 -15.28 0.99 -30.86
CA THR A 686 -14.03 0.24 -30.74
C THR A 686 -12.85 1.18 -30.54
N ILE A 687 -12.08 0.99 -29.49
CA ILE A 687 -10.79 1.68 -29.29
C ILE A 687 -9.68 0.86 -29.93
N VAL A 688 -8.86 1.51 -30.76
CA VAL A 688 -7.67 0.94 -31.38
C VAL A 688 -6.43 1.58 -30.78
N TYR A 689 -5.54 0.76 -30.24
CA TYR A 689 -4.30 1.22 -29.61
C TYR A 689 -3.08 0.41 -30.05
N ARG A 690 -1.99 1.13 -30.36
CA ARG A 690 -0.74 0.52 -30.87
C ARG A 690 0.12 -0.18 -29.82
N ARG A 691 -0.27 -0.11 -28.50
CA ARG A 691 0.33 -0.84 -27.39
C ARG A 691 -0.75 -1.66 -26.66
N THR A 692 -0.48 -2.13 -25.45
CA THR A 692 -1.46 -2.86 -24.65
C THR A 692 -2.19 -1.96 -23.65
N LYS A 693 -3.21 -2.50 -22.98
CA LYS A 693 -3.93 -1.81 -21.89
C LYS A 693 -3.00 -1.36 -20.76
N LYS A 694 -1.91 -2.08 -20.53
CA LYS A 694 -0.92 -1.73 -19.48
C LYS A 694 -0.24 -0.39 -19.76
N GLU A 695 0.03 -0.07 -21.03
CA GLU A 695 0.70 1.18 -21.45
C GLU A 695 -0.26 2.32 -21.83
N MET A 696 -1.58 2.15 -21.68
CA MET A 696 -2.54 3.21 -21.98
C MET A 696 -2.36 4.43 -21.06
N PRO A 697 -2.38 5.67 -21.60
CA PRO A 697 -2.33 6.88 -20.75
C PRO A 697 -3.59 7.11 -19.92
N ALA A 698 -4.75 6.58 -20.33
CA ALA A 698 -6.01 6.71 -19.63
C ALA A 698 -5.94 6.16 -18.20
N ASP A 699 -6.69 6.74 -17.27
CA ASP A 699 -6.85 6.21 -15.92
C ASP A 699 -7.53 4.83 -15.96
N GLU A 700 -7.15 3.92 -15.07
CA GLU A 700 -7.74 2.58 -15.01
C GLU A 700 -9.25 2.61 -14.76
N HIS A 701 -9.72 3.55 -13.95
CA HIS A 701 -11.14 3.76 -13.72
C HIS A 701 -11.91 4.08 -15.00
N GLU A 702 -11.36 4.99 -15.84
CA GLU A 702 -11.99 5.36 -17.13
C GLU A 702 -11.96 4.21 -18.13
N LEU A 703 -10.89 3.43 -18.14
CA LEU A 703 -10.78 2.21 -18.95
C LEU A 703 -11.85 1.17 -18.54
N LYS A 704 -11.99 0.92 -17.24
CA LYS A 704 -13.02 0.00 -16.72
C LYS A 704 -14.43 0.46 -17.09
N LEU A 705 -14.74 1.75 -16.90
CA LEU A 705 -16.04 2.29 -17.29
C LEU A 705 -16.33 2.13 -18.78
N ALA A 706 -15.33 2.30 -19.65
CA ALA A 706 -15.51 2.09 -21.08
C ALA A 706 -15.80 0.60 -21.41
N ILE A 707 -15.09 -0.32 -20.78
CA ILE A 707 -15.30 -1.77 -20.92
C ILE A 707 -16.70 -2.17 -20.44
N ASP A 708 -17.09 -1.70 -19.26
CA ASP A 708 -18.40 -1.99 -18.65
C ASP A 708 -19.58 -1.47 -19.49
N GLU A 709 -19.40 -0.34 -20.21
CA GLU A 709 -20.38 0.18 -21.17
C GLU A 709 -20.37 -0.55 -22.53
N GLY A 710 -19.54 -1.60 -22.69
CA GLY A 710 -19.47 -2.43 -23.90
C GLY A 710 -18.69 -1.81 -25.06
N VAL A 711 -17.67 -0.99 -24.74
CA VAL A 711 -16.68 -0.53 -25.73
C VAL A 711 -15.70 -1.67 -26.01
N ASN A 712 -15.50 -1.98 -27.28
CA ASN A 712 -14.53 -2.96 -27.72
C ASN A 712 -13.10 -2.40 -27.69
N MET A 713 -12.11 -3.29 -27.48
CA MET A 713 -10.69 -2.92 -27.43
C MET A 713 -9.89 -3.75 -28.43
N VAL A 714 -9.11 -3.10 -29.28
CA VAL A 714 -8.15 -3.73 -30.19
C VAL A 714 -6.75 -3.21 -29.83
N GLU A 715 -5.97 -4.07 -29.20
CA GLU A 715 -4.62 -3.79 -28.74
C GLU A 715 -3.60 -4.17 -29.81
N LEU A 716 -2.39 -3.61 -29.74
CA LEU A 716 -1.27 -3.89 -30.65
C LEU A 716 -1.70 -3.75 -32.11
N ALA A 717 -2.37 -2.64 -32.46
CA ALA A 717 -2.84 -2.35 -33.77
C ALA A 717 -2.68 -0.87 -34.13
N ALA A 718 -2.24 -0.61 -35.35
CA ALA A 718 -2.12 0.74 -35.94
C ALA A 718 -3.02 0.88 -37.17
N PRO A 719 -3.77 1.99 -37.31
CA PRO A 719 -4.65 2.21 -38.44
C PRO A 719 -3.85 2.57 -39.72
N VAL A 720 -4.29 2.05 -40.85
CA VAL A 720 -3.65 2.25 -42.17
C VAL A 720 -4.57 2.99 -43.13
N ALA A 721 -5.81 2.55 -43.29
CA ALA A 721 -6.79 3.18 -44.18
C ALA A 721 -8.20 2.78 -43.79
N GLN A 722 -9.17 3.69 -43.94
CA GLN A 722 -10.60 3.40 -43.78
C GLN A 722 -11.27 3.49 -45.16
N GLU A 723 -11.79 2.35 -45.62
CA GLU A 723 -12.43 2.23 -46.94
C GLU A 723 -13.56 1.19 -46.90
N ASN A 724 -14.61 1.40 -47.67
CA ASN A 724 -15.72 0.43 -47.85
C ASN A 724 -16.36 -0.06 -46.50
N GLY A 725 -16.52 0.82 -45.53
CA GLY A 725 -17.11 0.47 -44.22
C GLY A 725 -16.17 -0.36 -43.31
N LYS A 726 -14.87 -0.38 -43.60
CA LYS A 726 -13.85 -1.10 -42.83
C LYS A 726 -12.62 -0.24 -42.57
N LEU A 727 -11.98 -0.50 -41.42
CA LEU A 727 -10.66 0.02 -41.12
C LEU A 727 -9.61 -1.09 -41.25
N LYS A 728 -8.65 -0.88 -42.12
CA LYS A 728 -7.46 -1.73 -42.25
C LYS A 728 -6.48 -1.35 -41.16
N LEU A 729 -6.02 -2.36 -40.43
CA LEU A 729 -5.10 -2.25 -39.29
C LEU A 729 -3.84 -3.07 -39.57
N GLU A 730 -2.69 -2.58 -39.14
CA GLU A 730 -1.45 -3.32 -39.07
C GLU A 730 -1.21 -3.83 -37.64
N ARG A 731 -0.87 -5.12 -37.51
CA ARG A 731 -0.47 -5.68 -36.22
C ARG A 731 0.85 -5.10 -35.76
N MET A 732 0.90 -4.80 -34.44
CA MET A 732 2.08 -4.29 -33.79
C MET A 732 2.61 -5.31 -32.80
N LYS A 733 3.88 -5.18 -32.42
CA LYS A 733 4.46 -5.84 -31.23
C LYS A 733 5.21 -4.80 -30.39
N LEU A 734 5.39 -5.09 -29.10
CA LEU A 734 6.19 -4.23 -28.23
C LEU A 734 7.67 -4.55 -28.46
N GLY A 735 8.47 -3.51 -28.72
CA GLY A 735 9.93 -3.57 -28.76
C GLY A 735 10.54 -3.65 -27.37
N GLU A 736 11.87 -3.58 -27.30
CA GLU A 736 12.59 -3.51 -26.03
C GLU A 736 12.27 -2.22 -25.26
N PRO A 737 12.30 -2.24 -23.91
CA PRO A 737 12.10 -1.05 -23.13
C PRO A 737 13.24 -0.04 -23.32
N ASP A 738 12.90 1.24 -23.43
CA ASP A 738 13.86 2.34 -23.41
C ASP A 738 14.36 2.64 -21.99
N ALA A 739 15.25 3.62 -21.83
CA ALA A 739 15.82 4.02 -20.54
C ALA A 739 14.76 4.44 -19.48
N SER A 740 13.53 4.76 -19.91
CA SER A 740 12.39 5.05 -19.03
C SER A 740 11.51 3.81 -18.75
N GLY A 741 11.89 2.64 -19.24
CA GLY A 741 11.11 1.41 -19.19
C GLY A 741 9.95 1.35 -20.18
N ARG A 742 9.81 2.34 -21.07
CA ARG A 742 8.73 2.43 -22.05
C ARG A 742 9.05 1.60 -23.30
N ARG A 743 8.13 0.72 -23.69
CA ARG A 743 8.27 -0.12 -24.89
C ARG A 743 7.61 0.55 -26.10
N SER A 744 8.39 0.71 -27.17
CA SER A 744 7.89 1.28 -28.41
C SER A 744 7.14 0.25 -29.26
N PRO A 745 6.02 0.61 -29.92
CA PRO A 745 5.34 -0.30 -30.81
C PRO A 745 6.16 -0.46 -32.14
N VAL A 746 6.29 -1.70 -32.58
CA VAL A 746 7.02 -2.08 -33.83
C VAL A 746 6.05 -2.78 -34.77
N ALA A 747 5.98 -2.37 -36.01
CA ALA A 747 5.15 -2.98 -37.04
C ALA A 747 5.59 -4.43 -37.35
N THR A 748 4.62 -5.31 -37.56
CA THR A 748 4.89 -6.73 -37.92
C THR A 748 4.76 -7.03 -39.40
N GLY A 749 4.13 -6.15 -40.20
CA GLY A 749 3.79 -6.38 -41.59
C GLY A 749 2.54 -7.23 -41.82
N GLU A 750 1.84 -7.62 -40.74
CA GLU A 750 0.59 -8.35 -40.81
C GLU A 750 -0.61 -7.39 -40.75
N PHE A 751 -1.59 -7.60 -41.65
CA PHE A 751 -2.76 -6.71 -41.73
C PHE A 751 -4.05 -7.47 -41.49
N PHE A 752 -5.03 -6.77 -40.91
CA PHE A 752 -6.40 -7.28 -40.75
C PHE A 752 -7.39 -6.12 -40.80
N GLU A 753 -8.69 -6.42 -40.87
CA GLU A 753 -9.75 -5.42 -41.01
C GLU A 753 -10.79 -5.58 -39.88
N ILE A 754 -11.37 -4.44 -39.49
CA ILE A 754 -12.54 -4.38 -38.60
C ILE A 754 -13.63 -3.49 -39.22
N PRO A 755 -14.91 -3.67 -38.87
CA PRO A 755 -15.98 -2.75 -39.32
C PRO A 755 -15.74 -1.33 -38.84
N CYS A 756 -15.87 -0.33 -39.74
CA CYS A 756 -15.64 1.07 -39.42
C CYS A 756 -16.26 2.00 -40.43
N ASP A 757 -17.24 2.81 -40.04
CA ASP A 757 -17.86 3.85 -40.82
C ASP A 757 -17.26 5.23 -40.50
N LEU A 758 -16.77 5.42 -39.28
CA LEU A 758 -16.19 6.68 -38.84
C LEU A 758 -14.98 6.41 -37.94
N VAL A 759 -13.86 7.06 -38.25
CA VAL A 759 -12.66 7.09 -37.40
C VAL A 759 -12.59 8.40 -36.61
N ILE A 760 -12.43 8.30 -35.28
CA ILE A 760 -12.16 9.44 -34.42
C ILE A 760 -10.70 9.44 -34.01
N SER A 761 -9.97 10.49 -34.44
CA SER A 761 -8.56 10.67 -34.10
C SER A 761 -8.42 11.29 -32.70
N ALA A 762 -7.98 10.47 -31.72
CA ALA A 762 -7.66 10.86 -30.35
C ALA A 762 -6.17 10.61 -30.02
N VAL A 763 -5.29 10.95 -30.96
CA VAL A 763 -3.84 10.72 -30.89
C VAL A 763 -3.05 11.86 -30.22
N GLY A 764 -3.71 12.63 -29.40
CA GLY A 764 -3.19 13.76 -28.66
C GLY A 764 -3.80 15.09 -29.12
N GLU A 765 -3.73 16.09 -28.30
CA GLU A 765 -4.15 17.46 -28.56
C GLU A 765 -2.91 18.35 -28.73
N LYS A 766 -3.03 19.45 -29.47
CA LYS A 766 -1.97 20.41 -29.72
C LYS A 766 -2.40 21.83 -29.37
N VAL A 767 -1.44 22.62 -28.97
CA VAL A 767 -1.61 24.07 -28.74
C VAL A 767 -1.78 24.78 -30.09
N ASP A 768 -2.67 25.75 -30.13
CA ASP A 768 -2.77 26.67 -31.29
C ASP A 768 -1.62 27.70 -31.21
N ALA A 769 -0.60 27.48 -32.00
CA ALA A 769 0.56 28.35 -32.04
C ALA A 769 0.29 29.72 -32.72
N LYS A 770 -0.88 29.91 -33.36
CA LYS A 770 -1.15 31.14 -34.12
C LYS A 770 -1.19 32.36 -33.21
N LEU A 771 -1.88 32.32 -32.09
CA LEU A 771 -1.95 33.43 -31.14
C LEU A 771 -0.55 33.86 -30.67
N MET A 772 0.32 32.88 -30.43
CA MET A 772 1.71 33.14 -30.01
C MET A 772 2.48 33.82 -31.13
N ALA A 773 2.41 33.28 -32.32
CA ALA A 773 3.10 33.84 -33.50
C ALA A 773 2.60 35.25 -33.85
N ASP A 774 1.30 35.48 -33.84
CA ASP A 774 0.66 36.78 -34.11
C ASP A 774 1.07 37.88 -33.14
N ASN A 775 1.47 37.51 -31.90
CA ASN A 775 1.95 38.43 -30.86
C ASN A 775 3.49 38.38 -30.69
N GLY A 776 4.24 37.68 -31.53
CA GLY A 776 5.70 37.56 -31.40
C GLY A 776 6.18 36.89 -30.09
N ILE A 777 5.40 35.97 -29.58
CA ILE A 777 5.65 35.33 -28.29
C ILE A 777 6.42 34.02 -28.49
N GLU A 778 7.59 33.96 -27.86
CA GLU A 778 8.36 32.72 -27.70
C GLU A 778 8.33 32.27 -26.25
N MET A 779 8.13 30.97 -26.05
CA MET A 779 8.12 30.36 -24.71
C MET A 779 9.47 29.76 -24.38
N GLU A 780 10.00 30.05 -23.19
CA GLU A 780 11.15 29.34 -22.66
C GLU A 780 10.75 27.89 -22.33
N ARG A 781 11.37 26.93 -23.00
CA ARG A 781 11.09 25.51 -22.79
C ARG A 781 11.72 24.89 -21.54
N LYS A 782 12.57 25.64 -20.82
CA LYS A 782 13.27 25.23 -19.58
C LYS A 782 13.28 26.38 -18.59
N GLY A 783 12.59 26.25 -17.49
CA GLY A 783 12.53 27.22 -16.39
C GLY A 783 11.23 27.12 -15.62
N PRO A 784 11.02 27.92 -14.54
CA PRO A 784 9.74 28.00 -13.88
C PRO A 784 8.74 28.49 -14.91
N ALA A 785 7.98 27.58 -15.34
CA ALA A 785 7.06 27.48 -16.41
C ALA A 785 6.13 28.65 -16.57
N PHE A 786 6.44 29.76 -17.18
CA PHE A 786 5.33 30.68 -17.45
C PHE A 786 5.80 31.96 -18.14
N LYS A 787 7.08 32.32 -17.99
CA LYS A 787 7.63 33.52 -18.60
C LYS A 787 7.77 33.33 -20.10
N THR A 788 7.46 34.40 -20.82
CA THR A 788 7.72 34.50 -22.26
C THR A 788 8.84 35.50 -22.52
N ASN A 789 9.27 35.59 -23.77
CA ASN A 789 10.22 36.65 -24.22
C ASN A 789 9.66 38.09 -24.08
N VAL A 790 8.35 38.24 -23.83
CA VAL A 790 7.69 39.53 -23.67
C VAL A 790 7.49 39.84 -22.19
N GLU A 791 8.02 40.98 -21.77
CA GLU A 791 7.95 41.41 -20.37
C GLU A 791 6.50 41.52 -19.88
N ASN A 792 6.27 40.96 -18.67
CA ASN A 792 4.95 40.88 -18.02
C ASN A 792 3.88 40.11 -18.81
N VAL A 793 4.33 39.19 -19.67
CA VAL A 793 3.44 38.24 -20.35
C VAL A 793 3.84 36.81 -19.95
N TRP A 794 2.87 36.02 -19.53
CA TRP A 794 3.04 34.62 -19.13
C TRP A 794 2.15 33.70 -19.97
N CYS A 795 2.51 32.41 -20.00
CA CYS A 795 1.71 31.36 -20.63
C CYS A 795 1.58 30.20 -19.65
N ALA A 796 0.36 29.70 -19.40
CA ALA A 796 0.10 28.68 -18.38
C ALA A 796 -0.93 27.63 -18.82
N GLY A 797 -0.99 26.51 -18.08
CA GLY A 797 -1.87 25.39 -18.36
C GLY A 797 -1.49 24.67 -19.66
N ASP A 798 -2.48 24.05 -20.33
CA ASP A 798 -2.25 23.30 -21.56
C ASP A 798 -1.65 24.14 -22.69
N ALA A 799 -1.85 25.45 -22.67
CA ALA A 799 -1.22 26.35 -23.62
C ALA A 799 0.32 26.36 -23.53
N HIS A 800 0.88 26.09 -22.37
CA HIS A 800 2.31 25.97 -22.11
C HIS A 800 2.81 24.51 -22.09
N ARG A 801 2.12 23.65 -21.34
CA ARG A 801 2.55 22.26 -21.10
C ARG A 801 2.21 21.28 -22.24
N GLY A 802 1.21 21.63 -23.06
CA GLY A 802 0.43 20.66 -23.79
C GLY A 802 -0.67 20.03 -22.90
N PRO A 803 -1.43 19.07 -23.41
CA PRO A 803 -2.54 18.46 -22.67
C PRO A 803 -2.14 17.91 -21.30
N ALA A 804 -2.78 18.43 -20.26
CA ALA A 804 -2.51 18.07 -18.87
C ALA A 804 -3.82 17.97 -18.07
N THR A 805 -3.72 17.87 -16.73
CA THR A 805 -4.91 17.81 -15.88
C THR A 805 -5.35 19.20 -15.43
N VAL A 806 -6.65 19.34 -15.09
CA VAL A 806 -7.20 20.60 -14.52
C VAL A 806 -6.39 21.05 -13.29
N VAL A 807 -5.97 20.12 -12.43
CA VAL A 807 -5.23 20.44 -11.20
C VAL A 807 -3.84 21.01 -11.49
N GLU A 808 -3.16 20.51 -12.52
CA GLU A 808 -1.89 21.09 -12.98
C GLU A 808 -2.09 22.51 -13.54
N GLY A 809 -3.20 22.74 -14.23
CA GLY A 809 -3.58 24.09 -14.66
C GLY A 809 -3.87 25.04 -13.49
N ILE A 810 -4.42 24.54 -12.38
CA ILE A 810 -4.60 25.32 -11.14
C ILE A 810 -3.25 25.63 -10.49
N ALA A 811 -2.31 24.68 -10.49
CA ALA A 811 -0.96 24.91 -9.97
C ALA A 811 -0.24 26.02 -10.73
N ASP A 812 -0.33 26.01 -12.05
CA ASP A 812 0.20 27.05 -12.92
C ASP A 812 -0.45 28.42 -12.65
N ALA A 813 -1.76 28.43 -12.46
CA ALA A 813 -2.52 29.64 -12.16
C ALA A 813 -2.13 30.24 -10.79
N ALA A 814 -1.89 29.41 -9.79
CA ALA A 814 -1.41 29.84 -8.47
C ALA A 814 -0.01 30.46 -8.58
N ALA A 815 0.93 29.79 -9.27
CA ALA A 815 2.27 30.30 -9.48
C ALA A 815 2.28 31.64 -10.25
N PHE A 816 1.44 31.82 -11.25
CA PHE A 816 1.25 33.11 -11.94
C PHE A 816 0.74 34.17 -10.97
N ALA A 817 -0.29 33.84 -10.19
CA ALA A 817 -0.86 34.80 -9.23
C ALA A 817 0.17 35.21 -8.18
N GLU A 818 0.94 34.30 -7.63
CA GLU A 818 2.04 34.60 -6.69
C GLU A 818 3.09 35.51 -7.31
N ALA A 819 3.47 35.28 -8.58
CA ALA A 819 4.42 36.15 -9.28
C ALA A 819 3.86 37.57 -9.47
N VAL A 820 2.56 37.72 -9.71
CA VAL A 820 1.90 39.04 -9.83
C VAL A 820 1.72 39.70 -8.46
N ILE A 821 1.34 38.94 -7.43
CA ILE A 821 1.17 39.42 -6.06
C ILE A 821 2.54 39.83 -5.47
N GLY A 822 3.58 39.05 -5.74
CA GLY A 822 4.93 39.20 -5.20
C GLY A 822 5.18 38.48 -3.88
N ALA A 823 4.23 37.65 -3.45
CA ALA A 823 4.33 36.82 -2.24
C ALA A 823 3.51 35.53 -2.41
N ALA A 824 3.94 34.46 -1.74
CA ALA A 824 3.12 33.26 -1.58
C ALA A 824 1.88 33.55 -0.72
N HIS A 825 0.80 32.84 -0.99
CA HIS A 825 -0.40 32.97 -0.19
C HIS A 825 -0.27 32.19 1.13
N GLU A 826 -0.35 32.91 2.23
CA GLU A 826 -0.34 32.34 3.59
C GLU A 826 -1.77 32.19 4.12
N TYR A 827 -2.02 31.12 4.84
CA TYR A 827 -3.29 30.84 5.52
C TYR A 827 -3.09 29.88 6.69
N ASP A 828 -3.97 29.95 7.66
CA ASP A 828 -3.95 29.10 8.84
C ASP A 828 -4.89 27.90 8.67
N ILE A 829 -4.40 26.72 9.03
CA ILE A 829 -5.22 25.53 9.14
C ILE A 829 -5.81 25.51 10.56
N PRO A 830 -7.14 25.53 10.73
CA PRO A 830 -7.74 25.56 12.06
C PRO A 830 -7.41 24.26 12.85
N GLU A 831 -7.18 24.37 14.14
CA GLU A 831 -6.91 23.21 15.00
C GLU A 831 -7.99 22.11 14.91
N THR A 832 -9.24 22.52 14.68
CA THR A 832 -10.36 21.60 14.47
C THR A 832 -10.23 20.73 13.22
N ALA A 833 -9.30 21.06 12.30
CA ALA A 833 -9.01 20.28 11.10
C ALA A 833 -8.12 19.05 11.36
N TYR A 834 -7.51 18.98 12.54
CA TYR A 834 -6.64 17.84 12.87
C TYR A 834 -7.40 16.78 13.68
N ALA A 835 -7.12 15.52 13.38
CA ALA A 835 -7.46 14.42 14.27
C ALA A 835 -6.53 14.44 15.50
N SER A 836 -7.04 14.03 16.65
CA SER A 836 -6.16 13.76 17.78
C SER A 836 -5.26 12.54 17.50
N LYS A 837 -4.11 12.48 18.15
CA LYS A 837 -3.20 11.32 18.02
C LYS A 837 -3.88 10.02 18.44
N ALA A 838 -4.67 10.03 19.49
CA ALA A 838 -5.42 8.86 19.94
C ALA A 838 -6.41 8.37 18.88
N GLU A 839 -7.13 9.29 18.19
CA GLU A 839 -8.03 8.92 17.09
C GLU A 839 -7.24 8.36 15.88
N ALA A 840 -6.09 8.93 15.54
CA ALA A 840 -5.25 8.43 14.46
C ALA A 840 -4.69 7.02 14.77
N ILE A 841 -4.20 6.81 15.99
CA ILE A 841 -3.71 5.51 16.47
C ILE A 841 -4.82 4.45 16.47
N ALA A 842 -6.02 4.80 16.93
CA ALA A 842 -7.16 3.87 16.95
C ALA A 842 -7.60 3.35 15.57
N LYS A 843 -7.18 4.00 14.49
CA LYS A 843 -7.44 3.57 13.11
C LYS A 843 -6.37 2.60 12.55
N LYS A 844 -5.25 2.43 13.26
CA LYS A 844 -4.15 1.59 12.79
C LYS A 844 -4.54 0.11 12.86
N GLY A 845 -4.23 -0.62 11.80
CA GLY A 845 -4.59 -2.04 11.68
C GLY A 845 -6.05 -2.31 11.32
N ILE A 846 -6.93 -1.31 11.33
CA ILE A 846 -8.36 -1.47 11.05
C ILE A 846 -8.64 -1.39 9.55
N LEU A 847 -9.03 -2.52 8.96
CA LEU A 847 -9.49 -2.62 7.58
C LEU A 847 -10.99 -2.30 7.51
N LYS A 848 -11.37 -1.45 6.59
CA LYS A 848 -12.76 -0.97 6.45
C LYS A 848 -13.01 -0.52 5.02
N MET A 849 -13.84 -1.25 4.29
CA MET A 849 -14.20 -0.89 2.92
C MET A 849 -14.91 0.47 2.84
N ALA A 850 -14.68 1.17 1.75
CA ALA A 850 -15.40 2.40 1.43
C ALA A 850 -16.92 2.10 1.29
N LYS A 851 -17.75 3.00 1.82
CA LYS A 851 -19.20 2.93 1.66
C LYS A 851 -19.71 4.16 0.90
N ASP A 852 -19.43 5.32 1.44
CA ASP A 852 -19.80 6.61 0.87
C ASP A 852 -18.83 7.72 1.34
N ALA A 853 -18.86 8.87 0.66
CA ALA A 853 -17.96 9.99 0.94
C ALA A 853 -18.13 10.60 2.35
N CYS A 854 -19.26 10.39 3.03
CA CYS A 854 -19.49 10.87 4.39
C CYS A 854 -18.67 10.08 5.42
N CYS A 855 -18.40 8.80 5.14
CA CYS A 855 -17.73 7.89 6.07
C CYS A 855 -16.20 7.87 5.92
N GLU A 856 -15.64 8.54 4.91
CA GLU A 856 -14.22 8.47 4.57
C GLU A 856 -13.27 9.03 5.64
N GLY A 857 -13.72 9.97 6.45
CA GLY A 857 -12.94 10.47 7.58
C GLY A 857 -12.64 9.40 8.64
N SER A 858 -13.51 8.39 8.78
CA SER A 858 -13.25 7.23 9.66
C SER A 858 -12.22 6.25 9.08
N ARG A 859 -11.93 6.34 7.79
CA ARG A 859 -10.94 5.53 7.08
C ARG A 859 -9.60 6.24 6.92
N CYS A 860 -9.58 7.58 6.87
CA CYS A 860 -8.35 8.35 6.77
C CYS A 860 -7.44 8.07 7.96
N LEU A 861 -6.19 7.69 7.70
CA LEU A 861 -5.20 7.32 8.74
C LEU A 861 -4.50 8.54 9.36
N ASP A 862 -4.81 9.75 8.92
CA ASP A 862 -4.22 11.01 9.40
C ASP A 862 -2.67 10.98 9.43
N CYS A 863 -2.06 10.54 8.31
CA CYS A 863 -0.64 10.22 8.20
C CYS A 863 0.32 11.37 8.53
N SER A 864 -0.14 12.64 8.45
CA SER A 864 0.64 13.82 8.90
C SER A 864 0.64 13.96 10.42
N THR A 865 -0.32 13.36 11.13
CA THR A 865 -0.41 13.33 12.59
C THR A 865 0.36 12.14 13.17
N VAL A 866 0.11 10.94 12.61
CA VAL A 866 0.78 9.67 13.03
C VAL A 866 1.01 8.81 11.78
N CYS A 867 2.26 8.55 11.42
CA CYS A 867 2.60 7.66 10.30
C CYS A 867 2.98 6.25 10.78
N GLU A 868 4.10 6.07 11.43
CA GLU A 868 4.63 4.84 12.05
C GLU A 868 4.69 3.60 11.14
N ASN A 869 4.53 3.73 9.82
CA ASN A 869 4.49 2.59 8.90
C ASN A 869 5.73 1.69 9.00
N CYS A 870 6.91 2.29 9.20
CA CYS A 870 8.17 1.54 9.33
C CYS A 870 8.30 0.81 10.67
N ALA A 871 7.66 1.30 11.74
CA ALA A 871 7.58 0.61 13.02
C ALA A 871 6.58 -0.55 12.96
N ASP A 872 5.38 -0.31 12.41
CA ASP A 872 4.34 -1.32 12.25
C ASP A 872 4.82 -2.54 11.45
N SER A 873 5.46 -2.29 10.32
CA SER A 873 5.87 -3.32 9.35
C SER A 873 7.20 -4.00 9.68
N CYS A 874 7.94 -3.52 10.69
CA CYS A 874 9.24 -4.10 11.04
C CYS A 874 9.06 -5.48 11.72
N PRO A 875 9.52 -6.58 11.08
CA PRO A 875 9.40 -7.91 11.67
C PRO A 875 10.25 -8.08 12.94
N ASN A 876 11.29 -7.28 13.11
CA ASN A 876 12.23 -7.38 14.24
C ASN A 876 11.96 -6.35 15.34
N ARG A 877 10.95 -5.45 15.17
CA ARG A 877 10.69 -4.33 16.09
C ARG A 877 11.87 -3.36 16.24
N ALA A 878 12.74 -3.28 15.23
CA ALA A 878 13.92 -2.41 15.23
C ALA A 878 13.60 -0.92 15.07
N ASN A 879 12.41 -0.55 14.56
CA ASN A 879 11.93 0.83 14.52
C ASN A 879 10.94 1.05 15.67
N VAL A 880 11.27 1.92 16.60
CA VAL A 880 10.51 2.15 17.82
C VAL A 880 9.95 3.57 17.84
N VAL A 881 8.71 3.72 18.28
CA VAL A 881 8.07 5.02 18.45
C VAL A 881 8.46 5.62 19.80
N ILE A 882 9.06 6.80 19.78
CA ILE A 882 9.42 7.57 20.96
C ILE A 882 8.41 8.71 21.13
N LYS A 883 7.67 8.72 22.24
CA LYS A 883 6.72 9.78 22.59
C LYS A 883 7.47 10.88 23.37
N LEU A 884 7.67 12.03 22.74
CA LEU A 884 8.36 13.17 23.36
C LEU A 884 7.49 13.83 24.43
N SER A 885 8.13 14.66 25.29
CA SER A 885 7.44 15.39 26.38
C SER A 885 6.42 16.42 25.88
N ASP A 886 6.63 16.97 24.68
CA ASP A 886 5.72 17.88 24.01
C ASP A 886 4.55 17.16 23.29
N GLY A 887 4.48 15.85 23.42
CA GLY A 887 3.47 15.00 22.83
C GLY A 887 3.74 14.62 21.36
N ARG A 888 4.83 15.06 20.73
CA ARG A 888 5.21 14.58 19.39
C ARG A 888 5.70 13.13 19.43
N HIS A 889 5.56 12.42 18.32
CA HIS A 889 6.12 11.08 18.13
C HIS A 889 7.31 11.16 17.19
N GLN A 890 8.38 10.40 17.51
CA GLN A 890 9.56 10.26 16.65
C GLN A 890 9.87 8.78 16.46
N ILE A 891 10.46 8.44 15.32
CA ILE A 891 10.91 7.07 15.06
C ILE A 891 12.40 6.97 15.36
N LEU A 892 12.76 6.14 16.31
CA LEU A 892 14.13 5.73 16.62
C LEU A 892 14.40 4.37 16.01
N HIS A 893 15.50 4.25 15.29
CA HIS A 893 15.99 2.95 14.79
C HIS A 893 16.96 2.34 15.82
N ILE A 894 16.86 1.04 16.06
CA ILE A 894 17.79 0.31 16.94
C ILE A 894 18.63 -0.61 16.05
N ASP A 895 19.90 -0.27 15.88
CA ASP A 895 20.81 -0.94 14.94
C ASP A 895 20.89 -2.44 15.19
N LYS A 896 21.16 -2.85 16.42
CA LYS A 896 21.36 -4.25 16.82
C LYS A 896 20.14 -5.15 16.62
N MET A 897 18.95 -4.59 16.49
CA MET A 897 17.72 -5.36 16.24
C MET A 897 17.40 -5.52 14.76
N CYS A 898 18.12 -4.82 13.89
CA CYS A 898 17.86 -4.78 12.44
C CYS A 898 18.70 -5.83 11.70
N ASN A 899 18.05 -6.63 10.84
CA ASN A 899 18.74 -7.53 9.89
C ASN A 899 18.65 -7.03 8.44
N GLU A 900 18.35 -5.77 8.21
CA GLU A 900 18.29 -5.12 6.89
C GLU A 900 17.39 -5.84 5.86
N CYS A 901 16.31 -6.46 6.31
CA CYS A 901 15.38 -7.21 5.45
C CYS A 901 14.69 -6.37 4.36
N GLY A 902 14.73 -5.03 4.47
CA GLY A 902 14.17 -4.10 3.48
C GLY A 902 12.65 -3.87 3.58
N ASN A 903 11.94 -4.56 4.46
CA ASN A 903 10.47 -4.47 4.50
C ASN A 903 9.96 -3.07 4.82
N CYS A 904 10.55 -2.36 5.79
CA CYS A 904 10.14 -1.00 6.18
C CYS A 904 10.35 0.03 5.06
N THR A 905 11.34 -0.16 4.20
CA THR A 905 11.66 0.70 3.05
C THR A 905 10.46 0.87 2.13
N GLN A 906 9.68 -0.18 1.90
CA GLN A 906 8.58 -0.17 0.95
C GLN A 906 7.40 0.70 1.40
N PHE A 907 7.22 0.86 2.70
CA PHE A 907 6.09 1.56 3.29
C PHE A 907 6.43 2.99 3.73
N CYS A 908 7.70 3.37 3.67
CA CYS A 908 8.10 4.75 3.90
C CYS A 908 7.57 5.66 2.78
N PRO A 909 6.87 6.76 3.09
CA PRO A 909 6.37 7.70 2.08
C PRO A 909 7.46 8.52 1.40
N TYR A 910 8.66 8.51 1.92
CA TYR A 910 9.84 9.15 1.34
C TYR A 910 10.67 8.19 0.49
N ALA A 911 11.52 8.71 -0.38
CA ALA A 911 12.57 7.94 -1.08
C ALA A 911 13.71 7.58 -0.10
N SER A 912 13.34 6.90 0.99
CA SER A 912 14.20 6.58 2.13
C SER A 912 14.13 5.12 2.52
N GLU A 913 15.20 4.68 3.16
CA GLU A 913 15.35 3.38 3.78
C GLU A 913 15.41 3.58 5.31
N PRO A 914 14.33 3.34 6.06
CA PRO A 914 14.30 3.64 7.49
C PRO A 914 15.42 3.01 8.31
N CYS A 915 15.93 1.84 7.91
CA CYS A 915 17.10 1.21 8.55
C CYS A 915 18.41 2.00 8.39
N HIS A 916 18.50 2.87 7.36
CA HIS A 916 19.69 3.67 7.07
C HIS A 916 19.48 5.18 7.26
N ASP A 917 18.26 5.65 7.12
CA ASP A 917 17.96 7.10 7.08
C ASP A 917 17.36 7.63 8.39
N LYS A 918 17.00 6.76 9.38
CA LYS A 918 16.47 7.20 10.68
C LYS A 918 17.59 7.45 11.68
N PHE A 919 17.31 8.35 12.66
CA PHE A 919 18.21 8.53 13.79
C PHE A 919 18.29 7.21 14.57
N THR A 920 19.51 6.74 14.82
CA THR A 920 19.80 5.37 15.24
C THR A 920 20.35 5.31 16.67
N LEU A 921 19.86 4.34 17.43
CA LEU A 921 20.42 3.97 18.73
C LEU A 921 21.40 2.83 18.54
N PHE A 922 22.65 3.06 18.92
CA PHE A 922 23.71 2.06 18.91
C PHE A 922 23.92 1.47 20.32
N GLN A 923 24.31 0.20 20.40
CA GLN A 923 24.63 -0.46 21.66
C GLN A 923 26.13 -0.48 21.97
N THR A 924 26.98 -0.48 20.93
CA THR A 924 28.43 -0.51 21.07
C THR A 924 29.11 0.50 20.14
N LYS A 925 30.43 0.77 20.37
CA LYS A 925 31.21 1.61 19.46
C LYS A 925 31.39 0.94 18.11
N GLU A 926 31.57 -0.36 18.11
CA GLU A 926 31.73 -1.19 16.93
C GLU A 926 30.46 -1.10 16.05
N ASP A 927 29.24 -1.22 16.64
CA ASP A 927 27.98 -1.03 15.90
C ASP A 927 27.92 0.35 15.24
N MET A 928 28.37 1.40 15.98
CA MET A 928 28.42 2.74 15.42
C MET A 928 29.49 2.89 14.32
N GLU A 929 30.66 2.29 14.46
CA GLU A 929 31.74 2.37 13.46
C GLU A 929 31.36 1.66 12.16
N ASP A 930 30.70 0.52 12.24
CA ASP A 930 30.23 -0.27 11.08
C ASP A 930 29.04 0.36 10.36
N SER A 931 28.31 1.28 11.02
CA SER A 931 27.15 1.97 10.46
C SER A 931 27.53 3.34 9.91
N ARG A 932 26.80 3.81 8.89
CA ARG A 932 26.86 5.19 8.38
C ARG A 932 25.75 6.09 8.93
N ASN A 933 24.82 5.54 9.73
CA ASN A 933 23.65 6.26 10.19
C ASN A 933 24.01 7.38 11.19
N ALA A 934 23.27 8.49 11.12
CA ALA A 934 23.23 9.45 12.23
C ALA A 934 22.61 8.78 13.45
N GLY A 935 23.13 9.03 14.64
CA GLY A 935 22.59 8.36 15.82
C GLY A 935 23.36 8.64 17.11
N VAL A 936 23.01 7.90 18.15
CA VAL A 936 23.51 8.06 19.51
C VAL A 936 23.92 6.71 20.12
N LEU A 937 25.03 6.74 20.89
CA LEU A 937 25.47 5.67 21.78
C LEU A 937 25.57 6.23 23.19
N PHE A 938 24.88 5.60 24.16
CA PHE A 938 24.99 5.95 25.59
C PHE A 938 26.26 5.33 26.22
N LEU A 939 27.10 6.17 26.83
CA LEU A 939 28.37 5.70 27.47
C LEU A 939 28.20 5.49 28.98
N GLY A 940 27.03 5.79 29.51
CA GLY A 940 26.74 5.76 30.95
C GLY A 940 26.75 7.16 31.58
N GLY A 941 25.94 7.36 32.62
CA GLY A 941 25.73 8.66 33.24
C GLY A 941 25.11 9.67 32.27
N ASP A 942 25.75 10.85 32.18
CA ASP A 942 25.30 11.91 31.26
C ASP A 942 26.09 11.96 29.94
N LYS A 943 26.98 11.00 29.71
CA LYS A 943 27.84 10.97 28.52
C LYS A 943 27.26 10.17 27.36
N VAL A 944 27.32 10.74 26.16
CA VAL A 944 26.89 10.13 24.92
C VAL A 944 27.87 10.40 23.77
N LEU A 945 28.01 9.45 22.85
CA LEU A 945 28.58 9.71 21.52
C LEU A 945 27.42 9.97 20.56
N VAL A 946 27.50 11.05 19.80
CA VAL A 946 26.51 11.40 18.80
C VAL A 946 27.19 11.56 17.45
N ARG A 947 26.65 10.88 16.44
CA ARG A 947 27.03 11.06 15.04
C ARG A 947 25.93 11.84 14.33
N LEU A 948 26.28 13.00 13.80
CA LEU A 948 25.54 13.74 12.78
C LEU A 948 26.34 13.74 11.48
N ALA A 949 27.17 14.78 11.22
CA ALA A 949 28.20 14.73 10.18
C ALA A 949 29.47 14.00 10.68
N ASP A 950 29.86 14.28 11.91
CA ASP A 950 31.02 13.70 12.60
C ASP A 950 30.56 13.07 13.93
N VAL A 951 31.38 12.18 14.48
CA VAL A 951 31.19 11.60 15.82
C VAL A 951 31.80 12.51 16.87
N LYS A 952 30.98 12.93 17.84
CA LYS A 952 31.43 13.76 18.97
C LYS A 952 30.88 13.19 20.29
N GLU A 953 31.67 13.33 21.35
CA GLU A 953 31.24 13.04 22.73
C GLU A 953 30.57 14.28 23.32
N TYR A 954 29.46 14.11 23.97
CA TYR A 954 28.70 15.13 24.67
C TYR A 954 28.44 14.73 26.11
N ASP A 955 28.43 15.73 27.00
CA ASP A 955 27.92 15.61 28.35
C ASP A 955 26.58 16.34 28.44
N LEU A 956 25.49 15.56 28.55
CA LEU A 956 24.13 16.09 28.53
C LEU A 956 23.75 16.91 29.78
N SER A 957 24.63 16.93 30.80
CA SER A 957 24.46 17.80 31.97
C SER A 957 24.97 19.23 31.72
N GLN A 958 25.70 19.48 30.63
CA GLN A 958 26.31 20.74 30.25
C GLN A 958 25.65 21.31 28.98
N GLN A 959 25.77 22.62 28.81
CA GLN A 959 25.35 23.27 27.55
C GLN A 959 26.18 22.73 26.37
N ASN A 960 25.51 22.38 25.28
CA ASN A 960 26.11 21.76 24.12
C ASN A 960 25.61 22.38 22.81
N ASP A 961 26.19 21.97 21.66
CA ASP A 961 25.89 22.48 20.31
C ASP A 961 24.98 21.51 19.50
N LEU A 962 24.32 20.57 20.15
CA LEU A 962 23.36 19.69 19.49
C LEU A 962 22.14 20.47 18.99
N PRO A 963 21.57 20.10 17.81
CA PRO A 963 20.27 20.61 17.40
C PRO A 963 19.23 20.29 18.48
N GLN A 964 18.42 21.26 18.84
CA GLN A 964 17.46 21.17 19.94
C GLN A 964 16.55 19.93 19.87
N GLU A 965 16.10 19.57 18.66
CA GLU A 965 15.22 18.42 18.44
C GLU A 965 15.95 17.08 18.66
N ILE A 966 17.21 16.99 18.29
CA ILE A 966 18.06 15.82 18.53
C ILE A 966 18.36 15.67 20.03
N GLU A 967 18.74 16.76 20.69
CA GLU A 967 18.95 16.77 22.14
C GLU A 967 17.70 16.34 22.90
N ASN A 968 16.52 16.87 22.53
CA ASN A 968 15.24 16.52 23.12
C ASN A 968 14.88 15.02 22.95
N LEU A 969 15.16 14.46 21.77
CA LEU A 969 15.01 13.03 21.53
C LEU A 969 15.95 12.20 22.44
N ILE A 970 17.24 12.54 22.49
CA ILE A 970 18.24 11.82 23.30
C ILE A 970 17.88 11.89 24.79
N LEU A 971 17.53 13.06 25.31
CA LEU A 971 17.11 13.24 26.69
C LEU A 971 15.83 12.44 27.02
N THR A 972 14.88 12.39 26.09
CA THR A 972 13.65 11.60 26.24
C THR A 972 13.97 10.10 26.29
N VAL A 973 14.83 9.61 25.39
CA VAL A 973 15.27 8.21 25.37
C VAL A 973 15.95 7.85 26.67
N ARG A 974 16.88 8.69 27.16
CA ARG A 974 17.56 8.49 28.43
C ARG A 974 16.58 8.40 29.61
N ALA A 975 15.63 9.32 29.67
CA ALA A 975 14.72 9.44 30.81
C ALA A 975 13.64 8.37 30.85
N LYS A 976 13.10 7.97 29.71
CA LYS A 976 11.89 7.14 29.61
C LYS A 976 12.07 5.79 28.90
N TYR A 977 13.13 5.60 28.13
CA TYR A 977 13.34 4.44 27.26
C TYR A 977 14.71 3.78 27.51
N SER A 978 15.27 3.90 28.72
CA SER A 978 16.59 3.32 29.06
C SER A 978 16.64 1.80 28.83
N TYR A 979 15.52 1.12 28.88
CA TYR A 979 15.42 -0.33 28.58
C TYR A 979 15.79 -0.70 27.14
N LEU A 980 15.90 0.29 26.24
CA LEU A 980 16.31 0.03 24.85
C LEU A 980 17.83 -0.15 24.71
N TYR A 981 18.64 0.28 25.70
CA TYR A 981 20.11 0.24 25.62
C TYR A 981 20.80 -0.29 26.91
N ASN A 982 20.04 -0.61 27.96
CA ASN A 982 20.54 -1.20 29.22
C ASN A 982 20.39 -2.73 29.27
#